data_9e587f956bf6bd90da146c8b062c2961
#
_entry.id   9e587f956bf6bd90da146c8b062c2961
#
_cell.length_a   1.000
_cell.length_b   1.000
_cell.length_c   1.000
_cell.angle_alpha   90.00
_cell.angle_beta   90.00
_cell.angle_gamma   90.00
#
_symmetry.space_group_name_H-M   'P 1'
#
loop_
_entity.id
_entity.type
_entity.pdbx_description
1 polymer ?
#
loop_
_entity_poly.entity_id
_entity_poly.type
_entity_poly.pdbx_seq_one_letter_code
_entity_poly.pdbx_strand_id
1 'polypeptide(L)'
;MPAQTTETHTTLTPDTPVRYLKGVGPKTAERFEKLGIVTLADLLCHYPRRYMDFSKPYSIAEAPCDTECVVKAEVFAKPGGRILPGGRRMERITAGDDVSSLEITWFNNPYAAQKLELGQAYYFQGIVTGGMLRRQMVNPQVRTEAQITAAPFEAVYPQTDGLSSSVIARCVRQLLPHAELLPDPLPPEMRQKYRLLSKAEAVRAIHCPESEEAAFAARRRLIYEELLILQLGIGRMKNRGSAATGAPMQLLDPQPFWDALPFAPTGAQRRAVTEILTDMAGGQSMNRLLQGDVGSGKTLVAAAAIWACIRSGYQAALLAPTEILASQHAENLNRMLAPFGMRVALLTGGMKAAARRTTLAAIRNDEADLVVGTHAILSEGVAFARLGLAVVDEQHRFGVRQRGLLAEKAENPHLLVMSATPIPRTLGLLLYGDLDISILDELPPGRKPVKTRCITGKKRRDLYGFLDREINAGRQVYIVCPAIEDTPDGGLNAVKTYYEDIAKALLPDRRVGLMHGKLKPKEKAAVMEDFKAGQLDALVSTTVIEVGVDVPNATVMVIENAERYGLSALHQLRGRVGRGAAESWCFLVSDNTSEPVQKRLKFLCSTADGFAVAQYDLETRGPGDFFGGRQHGLPTLQIADLMNDTRTLHAAQSEAAALLAEDPLLTAPDHALLAAQVEQMFEKAGAMN
;
A
#
# COMPACT_ATOMS: atom_id res chain seq x y z
N MET A 1 2.67 67.52 15.74
CA MET A 1 1.70 66.46 15.80
C MET A 1 2.40 65.17 15.42
N PRO A 2 2.57 64.17 16.31
CA PRO A 2 3.16 62.91 15.95
C PRO A 2 2.09 62.01 15.30
N ALA A 3 2.45 61.37 14.20
CA ALA A 3 1.64 60.44 13.48
C ALA A 3 1.36 59.21 14.37
N GLN A 4 0.10 58.96 14.64
CA GLN A 4 -0.38 57.71 15.26
C GLN A 4 -0.18 56.57 14.25
N THR A 5 0.81 55.74 14.50
CA THR A 5 0.90 54.40 13.90
C THR A 5 -0.21 53.54 14.47
N THR A 6 -1.29 53.43 13.74
CA THR A 6 -2.33 52.41 13.97
C THR A 6 -1.70 51.01 13.75
N GLU A 7 -1.33 50.36 14.83
CA GLU A 7 -1.11 48.91 14.82
C GLU A 7 -2.46 48.22 14.49
N THR A 8 -2.64 47.85 13.23
CA THR A 8 -3.70 46.95 12.81
C THR A 8 -3.40 45.59 13.45
N HIS A 9 -4.02 45.30 14.57
CA HIS A 9 -4.10 43.95 15.09
C HIS A 9 -4.85 43.08 14.05
N THR A 10 -4.11 42.48 13.14
CA THR A 10 -4.66 41.50 12.23
C THR A 10 -5.09 40.28 13.08
N THR A 11 -6.42 40.08 13.23
CA THR A 11 -6.94 38.95 13.93
C THR A 11 -6.48 37.68 13.22
N LEU A 12 -5.66 36.86 13.87
CA LEU A 12 -5.17 35.62 13.31
C LEU A 12 -6.35 34.64 13.09
N THR A 13 -6.42 34.07 11.91
CA THR A 13 -7.39 33.03 11.53
C THR A 13 -6.64 31.79 11.09
N PRO A 14 -7.27 30.60 11.08
CA PRO A 14 -6.64 29.38 10.57
C PRO A 14 -6.06 29.53 9.16
N ASP A 15 -6.77 30.26 8.29
CA ASP A 15 -6.42 30.46 6.88
C ASP A 15 -5.41 31.61 6.64
N THR A 16 -4.98 32.30 7.71
CA THR A 16 -3.97 33.36 7.59
C THR A 16 -2.69 32.76 7.01
N PRO A 17 -2.13 33.33 5.89
CA PRO A 17 -0.92 32.81 5.28
C PRO A 17 0.29 32.86 6.22
N VAL A 18 1.13 31.82 6.22
CA VAL A 18 2.31 31.67 7.08
C VAL A 18 3.32 32.83 6.96
N ARG A 19 3.34 33.55 5.83
CA ARG A 19 4.20 34.72 5.58
C ARG A 19 3.97 35.90 6.54
N TYR A 20 2.81 35.93 7.20
CA TYR A 20 2.48 36.97 8.19
C TYR A 20 3.03 36.67 9.59
N LEU A 21 3.61 35.49 9.78
CA LEU A 21 4.24 35.13 11.03
C LEU A 21 5.58 35.84 11.20
N LYS A 22 5.86 36.32 12.40
CA LYS A 22 7.11 37.06 12.69
C LYS A 22 8.32 36.15 12.41
N GLY A 23 9.22 36.67 11.54
CA GLY A 23 10.44 35.95 11.13
C GLY A 23 10.28 35.06 9.90
N VAL A 24 9.12 35.09 9.24
CA VAL A 24 8.88 34.41 7.97
C VAL A 24 8.85 35.43 6.85
N GLY A 25 9.98 35.60 6.17
CA GLY A 25 10.07 36.41 4.96
C GLY A 25 9.64 35.66 3.70
N PRO A 26 9.53 36.34 2.53
CA PRO A 26 9.06 35.72 1.28
C PRO A 26 9.77 34.39 0.91
N LYS A 27 11.12 34.40 0.97
CA LYS A 27 11.94 33.20 0.69
C LYS A 27 11.68 32.06 1.66
N THR A 28 11.34 32.35 2.90
CA THR A 28 11.02 31.33 3.91
C THR A 28 9.61 30.81 3.68
N ALA A 29 8.66 31.63 3.29
CA ALA A 29 7.31 31.26 2.91
C ALA A 29 7.31 30.31 1.70
N GLU A 30 8.09 30.59 0.64
CA GLU A 30 8.26 29.69 -0.51
C GLU A 30 8.81 28.31 -0.10
N ARG A 31 9.67 28.26 0.93
CA ARG A 31 10.18 26.99 1.45
C ARG A 31 9.14 26.22 2.26
N PHE A 32 8.30 26.92 3.01
CA PHE A 32 7.14 26.32 3.67
C PHE A 32 6.16 25.74 2.66
N GLU A 33 5.92 26.44 1.56
CA GLU A 33 5.05 25.98 0.47
C GLU A 33 5.55 24.66 -0.16
N LYS A 34 6.87 24.46 -0.28
CA LYS A 34 7.46 23.17 -0.73
C LYS A 34 7.15 22.01 0.22
N LEU A 35 6.83 22.29 1.49
CA LEU A 35 6.36 21.29 2.47
C LEU A 35 4.83 21.18 2.51
N GLY A 36 4.12 21.90 1.63
CA GLY A 36 2.66 21.96 1.64
C GLY A 36 2.09 22.86 2.75
N ILE A 37 2.90 23.72 3.36
CA ILE A 37 2.51 24.60 4.45
C ILE A 37 2.28 26.02 3.88
N VAL A 38 1.01 26.42 3.77
CA VAL A 38 0.60 27.71 3.23
C VAL A 38 -0.01 28.59 4.32
N THR A 39 -0.81 28.01 5.20
CA THR A 39 -1.58 28.68 6.24
C THR A 39 -1.04 28.42 7.65
N LEU A 40 -1.54 29.18 8.64
CA LEU A 40 -1.23 28.91 10.05
C LEU A 40 -1.80 27.55 10.52
N ALA A 41 -2.94 27.15 10.01
CA ALA A 41 -3.50 25.83 10.28
C ALA A 41 -2.59 24.71 9.75
N ASP A 42 -2.07 24.83 8.52
CA ASP A 42 -1.14 23.84 7.97
C ASP A 42 0.12 23.73 8.85
N LEU A 43 0.64 24.86 9.35
CA LEU A 43 1.82 24.86 10.21
C LEU A 43 1.56 24.19 11.57
N LEU A 44 0.39 24.40 12.18
CA LEU A 44 -0.03 23.73 13.41
C LEU A 44 -0.35 22.25 13.20
N CYS A 45 -0.66 21.83 11.98
CA CYS A 45 -0.88 20.43 11.59
C CYS A 45 0.40 19.79 11.03
N HIS A 46 1.51 20.48 10.95
CA HIS A 46 2.79 19.91 10.54
C HIS A 46 3.46 19.21 11.72
N TYR A 47 3.08 17.96 11.99
CA TYR A 47 3.49 17.25 13.19
C TYR A 47 4.94 16.79 13.15
N PRO A 48 5.62 16.72 14.34
CA PRO A 48 6.99 16.22 14.43
C PRO A 48 7.05 14.71 14.14
N ARG A 49 8.14 14.26 13.53
CA ARG A 49 8.42 12.84 13.29
C ARG A 49 8.93 12.11 14.53
N ARG A 50 9.70 12.81 15.36
CA ARG A 50 10.30 12.28 16.59
C ARG A 50 10.59 13.41 17.56
N TYR A 51 10.94 13.03 18.77
CA TYR A 51 11.42 13.95 19.78
C TYR A 51 12.87 13.65 20.11
N MET A 52 13.62 14.70 20.42
CA MET A 52 14.91 14.61 21.07
C MET A 52 14.70 14.78 22.56
N ASP A 53 15.04 13.77 23.33
CA ASP A 53 14.90 13.76 24.78
C ASP A 53 16.19 14.27 25.43
N PHE A 54 16.11 15.46 26.03
CA PHE A 54 17.23 16.07 26.78
C PHE A 54 17.23 15.67 28.25
N SER A 55 16.19 15.01 28.75
CA SER A 55 16.13 14.56 30.14
C SER A 55 17.03 13.37 30.41
N LYS A 56 17.41 12.63 29.36
CA LYS A 56 18.26 11.43 29.40
C LYS A 56 19.51 11.59 28.53
N PRO A 57 20.45 12.51 28.90
CA PRO A 57 21.67 12.69 28.13
C PRO A 57 22.57 11.47 28.25
N TYR A 58 23.28 11.16 27.18
CA TYR A 58 24.36 10.15 27.23
C TYR A 58 25.58 10.70 27.95
N SER A 59 26.34 9.83 28.62
CA SER A 59 27.74 10.10 28.93
C SER A 59 28.56 10.16 27.64
N ILE A 60 29.71 10.87 27.65
CA ILE A 60 30.54 10.97 26.45
C ILE A 60 31.00 9.58 25.99
N ALA A 61 31.28 8.67 26.90
CA ALA A 61 31.74 7.31 26.59
C ALA A 61 30.64 6.44 25.93
N GLU A 62 29.38 6.57 26.34
CA GLU A 62 28.25 5.75 25.87
C GLU A 62 27.55 6.35 24.68
N ALA A 63 27.81 7.62 24.31
CA ALA A 63 27.17 8.29 23.21
C ALA A 63 27.37 7.50 21.91
N PRO A 64 26.28 7.17 21.16
CA PRO A 64 26.38 6.44 19.92
C PRO A 64 27.13 7.25 18.85
N CYS A 65 28.07 6.60 18.14
CA CYS A 65 28.79 7.24 17.02
C CYS A 65 27.89 7.34 15.78
N ASP A 66 28.13 8.37 14.97
CA ASP A 66 27.47 8.65 13.69
C ASP A 66 25.94 8.79 13.79
N THR A 67 25.42 8.99 15.00
CA THR A 67 24.00 9.20 15.29
C THR A 67 23.83 10.48 16.08
N GLU A 68 22.77 11.23 15.80
CA GLU A 68 22.42 12.44 16.55
C GLU A 68 21.98 12.07 17.97
N CYS A 69 22.66 12.60 18.97
CA CYS A 69 22.39 12.36 20.39
C CYS A 69 22.61 13.62 21.23
N VAL A 70 22.22 13.56 22.49
CA VAL A 70 22.45 14.61 23.50
C VAL A 70 23.50 14.13 24.49
N VAL A 71 24.52 14.95 24.69
CA VAL A 71 25.60 14.69 25.67
C VAL A 71 25.63 15.81 26.69
N LYS A 72 25.68 15.46 27.98
CA LYS A 72 25.94 16.44 29.07
C LYS A 72 27.43 16.49 29.35
N ALA A 73 28.02 17.68 29.24
CA ALA A 73 29.47 17.85 29.51
C ALA A 73 29.79 19.25 30.07
N GLU A 74 30.80 19.34 30.88
CA GLU A 74 31.34 20.57 31.45
C GLU A 74 32.41 21.16 30.53
N VAL A 75 32.44 22.47 30.35
CA VAL A 75 33.42 23.14 29.49
C VAL A 75 34.72 23.38 30.23
N PHE A 76 35.79 22.71 29.84
CA PHE A 76 37.10 22.81 30.48
C PHE A 76 38.07 23.79 29.81
N ALA A 77 38.00 23.92 28.48
CA ALA A 77 38.91 24.75 27.74
C ALA A 77 38.26 25.44 26.51
N LYS A 78 38.68 26.66 26.27
CA LYS A 78 38.32 27.46 25.10
C LYS A 78 39.59 27.96 24.40
N PRO A 79 40.23 27.15 23.55
CA PRO A 79 41.51 27.51 22.93
C PRO A 79 41.46 28.70 21.95
N GLY A 80 40.27 29.27 21.70
CA GLY A 80 40.10 30.42 20.82
C GLY A 80 39.83 30.03 19.37
N GLY A 81 39.33 31.02 18.62
CA GLY A 81 38.99 30.85 17.23
C GLY A 81 40.18 30.94 16.29
N ARG A 82 40.14 30.18 15.18
CA ARG A 82 41.11 30.24 14.10
C ARG A 82 40.39 30.54 12.76
N ILE A 83 41.04 31.31 11.90
CA ILE A 83 40.59 31.50 10.55
C ILE A 83 41.29 30.48 9.66
N LEU A 84 40.53 29.63 8.99
CA LEU A 84 41.03 28.60 8.08
C LEU A 84 41.29 29.18 6.68
N PRO A 85 42.16 28.54 5.84
CA PRO A 85 42.27 28.90 4.43
C PRO A 85 40.89 28.92 3.76
N GLY A 86 40.59 29.99 3.04
CA GLY A 86 39.28 30.25 2.46
C GLY A 86 38.33 31.11 3.33
N GLY A 87 38.83 31.71 4.42
CA GLY A 87 38.09 32.70 5.22
C GLY A 87 37.07 32.12 6.21
N ARG A 88 36.98 30.79 6.34
CA ARG A 88 36.07 30.15 7.30
C ARG A 88 36.59 30.27 8.72
N ARG A 89 35.77 30.83 9.60
CA ARG A 89 36.08 30.95 11.04
C ARG A 89 35.72 29.64 11.73
N MET A 90 36.64 29.09 12.52
CA MET A 90 36.48 27.89 13.33
C MET A 90 36.68 28.23 14.80
N GLU A 91 35.68 27.93 15.61
CA GLU A 91 35.76 28.04 17.08
C GLU A 91 35.78 26.63 17.65
N ARG A 92 36.64 26.39 18.66
CA ARG A 92 36.80 25.07 19.30
C ARG A 92 36.73 25.23 20.81
N ILE A 93 36.09 24.27 21.44
CA ILE A 93 36.11 24.08 22.87
C ILE A 93 36.40 22.63 23.19
N THR A 94 36.87 22.36 24.43
CA THR A 94 36.92 21.01 24.99
C THR A 94 35.95 20.97 26.16
N ALA A 95 35.03 20.04 26.11
CA ALA A 95 34.15 19.70 27.23
C ALA A 95 34.37 18.27 27.66
N GLY A 96 33.98 17.91 28.88
CA GLY A 96 34.15 16.56 29.37
C GLY A 96 33.15 16.21 30.46
N ASP A 97 33.10 14.94 30.75
CA ASP A 97 32.49 14.36 31.95
C ASP A 97 33.58 13.76 32.84
N ASP A 98 33.18 13.05 33.90
CA ASP A 98 34.15 12.48 34.91
C ASP A 98 35.14 11.50 34.26
N VAL A 99 34.90 10.96 33.09
CA VAL A 99 35.64 9.84 32.48
C VAL A 99 36.25 10.21 31.11
N SER A 100 35.61 11.05 30.32
CA SER A 100 35.94 11.25 28.91
C SER A 100 35.90 12.71 28.50
N SER A 101 36.53 13.03 27.34
CA SER A 101 36.51 14.38 26.75
C SER A 101 35.88 14.40 25.37
N LEU A 102 35.20 15.51 25.06
CA LEU A 102 34.53 15.78 23.81
C LEU A 102 35.09 17.08 23.19
N GLU A 103 35.67 16.98 22.01
CA GLU A 103 36.11 18.14 21.26
C GLU A 103 34.93 18.68 20.44
N ILE A 104 34.55 19.93 20.67
CA ILE A 104 33.42 20.55 20.03
C ILE A 104 33.89 21.69 19.11
N THR A 105 33.48 21.65 17.87
CA THR A 105 33.89 22.61 16.84
C THR A 105 32.69 23.29 16.20
N TRP A 106 32.68 24.61 16.13
CA TRP A 106 31.72 25.39 15.32
C TRP A 106 32.40 26.04 14.13
N PHE A 107 31.78 25.98 12.97
CA PHE A 107 32.21 26.68 11.78
C PHE A 107 31.30 27.88 11.53
N ASN A 108 31.89 29.05 11.24
CA ASN A 108 31.18 30.30 10.92
C ASN A 108 30.17 30.78 11.99
N ASN A 109 30.32 30.36 13.23
CA ASN A 109 29.48 30.76 14.37
C ASN A 109 30.37 31.17 15.57
N PRO A 110 30.94 32.38 15.56
CA PRO A 110 31.82 32.86 16.62
C PRO A 110 31.12 33.03 17.97
N TYR A 111 29.81 33.25 17.96
CA TYR A 111 29.06 33.51 19.19
C TYR A 111 28.72 32.26 19.98
N ALA A 112 28.76 31.07 19.36
CA ALA A 112 28.40 29.83 20.03
C ALA A 112 29.33 29.52 21.20
N ALA A 113 30.65 29.55 20.98
CA ALA A 113 31.66 29.31 22.02
C ALA A 113 31.76 30.47 23.04
N GLN A 114 31.49 31.73 22.65
CA GLN A 114 31.58 32.89 23.54
C GLN A 114 30.53 32.87 24.67
N LYS A 115 29.34 32.33 24.39
CA LYS A 115 28.22 32.27 25.35
C LYS A 115 28.39 31.22 26.42
N LEU A 116 29.33 30.31 26.27
CA LEU A 116 29.57 29.24 27.23
C LEU A 116 30.58 29.74 28.31
N GLU A 117 30.40 29.27 29.53
CA GLU A 117 31.30 29.61 30.66
C GLU A 117 32.17 28.39 31.01
N LEU A 118 33.44 28.65 31.43
CA LEU A 118 34.33 27.61 31.88
C LEU A 118 33.84 27.07 33.23
N GLY A 119 33.92 25.76 33.45
CA GLY A 119 33.46 25.12 34.67
C GLY A 119 31.94 24.94 34.73
N GLN A 120 31.20 25.25 33.67
CA GLN A 120 29.76 25.08 33.65
C GLN A 120 29.35 23.92 32.72
N ALA A 121 28.40 23.11 33.18
CA ALA A 121 27.84 22.02 32.40
C ALA A 121 26.76 22.50 31.42
N TYR A 122 26.82 21.99 30.20
CA TYR A 122 25.85 22.24 29.12
C TYR A 122 25.43 20.92 28.49
N TYR A 123 24.32 20.95 27.76
CA TYR A 123 23.82 19.85 26.94
C TYR A 123 24.11 20.16 25.49
N PHE A 124 24.86 19.27 24.86
CA PHE A 124 25.29 19.38 23.46
C PHE A 124 24.51 18.38 22.62
N GLN A 125 23.74 18.86 21.67
CA GLN A 125 23.00 18.02 20.73
C GLN A 125 23.70 18.03 19.38
N GLY A 126 24.05 16.87 18.88
CA GLY A 126 24.69 16.72 17.58
C GLY A 126 25.14 15.28 17.32
N ILE A 127 25.86 15.08 16.23
CA ILE A 127 26.42 13.79 15.86
C ILE A 127 27.79 13.66 16.50
N VAL A 128 27.97 12.63 17.34
CA VAL A 128 29.26 12.27 17.91
C VAL A 128 30.03 11.43 16.90
N THR A 129 31.25 11.86 16.58
CA THR A 129 32.16 11.15 15.68
C THR A 129 33.49 10.84 16.38
N GLY A 130 34.31 9.95 15.79
CA GLY A 130 35.60 9.56 16.32
C GLY A 130 35.61 8.29 17.16
N GLY A 131 36.77 7.82 17.58
CA GLY A 131 36.92 6.62 18.38
C GLY A 131 36.83 6.90 19.90
N MET A 132 36.92 5.85 20.74
CA MET A 132 36.78 5.94 22.22
C MET A 132 37.75 6.93 22.87
N LEU A 133 38.95 7.13 22.29
CA LEU A 133 39.97 8.02 22.84
C LEU A 133 39.83 9.47 22.39
N ARG A 134 39.11 9.77 21.35
CA ARG A 134 38.93 11.12 20.82
C ARG A 134 37.57 11.26 20.17
N ARG A 135 36.63 11.74 20.95
CA ARG A 135 35.27 12.03 20.49
C ARG A 135 35.14 13.48 20.07
N GLN A 136 34.41 13.69 18.97
CA GLN A 136 34.22 15.01 18.37
C GLN A 136 32.76 15.27 18.04
N MET A 137 32.33 16.53 18.10
CA MET A 137 31.03 16.98 17.69
C MET A 137 31.15 18.29 16.91
N VAL A 138 30.50 18.37 15.77
CA VAL A 138 30.58 19.53 14.87
C VAL A 138 29.24 20.26 14.85
N ASN A 139 29.30 21.60 15.05
CA ASN A 139 28.15 22.50 15.08
C ASN A 139 26.99 22.03 15.98
N PRO A 140 27.21 21.57 17.21
CA PRO A 140 26.12 21.18 18.08
C PRO A 140 25.23 22.35 18.44
N GLN A 141 23.95 22.03 18.71
CA GLN A 141 23.08 22.92 19.46
C GLN A 141 23.42 22.79 20.95
N VAL A 142 23.36 23.92 21.67
CA VAL A 142 23.73 23.97 23.09
C VAL A 142 22.56 24.47 23.91
N ARG A 143 22.29 23.82 25.04
CA ARG A 143 21.27 24.21 26.01
C ARG A 143 21.81 24.22 27.43
N THR A 144 21.21 25.11 28.22
CA THR A 144 21.46 25.16 29.67
C THR A 144 20.48 24.26 30.41
N GLU A 145 20.80 23.89 31.67
CA GLU A 145 19.93 23.13 32.56
C GLU A 145 18.53 23.77 32.68
N ALA A 146 18.51 25.11 32.87
CA ALA A 146 17.23 25.84 32.96
C ALA A 146 16.35 25.72 31.70
N GLN A 147 16.97 25.70 30.52
CA GLN A 147 16.23 25.52 29.26
C GLN A 147 15.67 24.11 29.13
N ILE A 148 16.38 23.11 29.64
CA ILE A 148 15.92 21.71 29.60
C ILE A 148 14.82 21.45 30.62
N THR A 149 14.94 22.00 31.83
CA THR A 149 13.87 21.94 32.84
C THR A 149 12.56 22.54 32.33
N ALA A 150 12.68 23.62 31.54
CA ALA A 150 11.50 24.28 30.94
C ALA A 150 10.91 23.51 29.74
N ALA A 151 11.75 22.79 28.97
CA ALA A 151 11.33 22.04 27.79
C ALA A 151 12.27 20.84 27.55
N PRO A 152 12.00 19.69 28.19
CA PRO A 152 12.87 18.53 28.12
C PRO A 152 12.85 17.82 26.76
N PHE A 153 11.80 18.02 25.97
CA PHE A 153 11.66 17.40 24.66
C PHE A 153 11.72 18.45 23.55
N GLU A 154 12.53 18.18 22.53
CA GLU A 154 12.52 18.98 21.31
C GLU A 154 11.90 18.20 20.15
N ALA A 155 10.88 18.80 19.55
CA ALA A 155 10.21 18.26 18.38
C ALA A 155 11.11 18.37 17.14
N VAL A 156 11.32 17.26 16.43
CA VAL A 156 12.08 17.17 15.16
C VAL A 156 11.11 17.07 14.01
N TYR A 157 11.07 18.09 13.17
CA TYR A 157 10.13 18.20 12.05
C TYR A 157 10.72 17.68 10.73
N PRO A 158 9.86 17.22 9.80
CA PRO A 158 10.25 17.06 8.40
C PRO A 158 10.83 18.36 7.83
N GLN A 159 11.93 18.27 7.09
CA GLN A 159 12.70 19.41 6.59
C GLN A 159 12.73 19.45 5.07
N THR A 160 13.06 20.61 4.50
CA THR A 160 13.41 20.78 3.09
C THR A 160 14.66 21.68 2.98
N ASP A 161 15.26 21.74 1.79
CA ASP A 161 16.46 22.55 1.58
C ASP A 161 16.28 24.01 2.01
N GLY A 162 17.15 24.44 2.93
CA GLY A 162 17.16 25.77 3.50
C GLY A 162 16.06 26.06 4.53
N LEU A 163 15.27 25.07 4.97
CA LEU A 163 14.32 25.20 6.06
C LEU A 163 14.57 24.10 7.09
N SER A 164 15.30 24.43 8.17
CA SER A 164 15.64 23.50 9.23
C SER A 164 14.51 23.29 10.23
N SER A 165 14.50 22.12 10.91
CA SER A 165 13.56 21.81 11.99
C SER A 165 13.51 22.88 13.08
N SER A 166 14.64 23.49 13.43
CA SER A 166 14.69 24.57 14.42
C SER A 166 13.95 25.84 14.01
N VAL A 167 13.95 26.18 12.71
CA VAL A 167 13.17 27.31 12.19
C VAL A 167 11.68 26.97 12.26
N ILE A 168 11.27 25.77 11.86
CA ILE A 168 9.89 25.28 11.94
C ILE A 168 9.43 25.33 13.40
N ALA A 169 10.19 24.72 14.32
CA ALA A 169 9.90 24.70 15.75
C ALA A 169 9.68 26.11 16.33
N ARG A 170 10.51 27.07 15.94
CA ARG A 170 10.38 28.47 16.37
C ARG A 170 9.08 29.09 15.86
N CYS A 171 8.71 28.84 14.61
CA CYS A 171 7.47 29.35 14.05
C CYS A 171 6.24 28.74 14.71
N VAL A 172 6.27 27.42 14.92
CA VAL A 172 5.18 26.69 15.61
C VAL A 172 4.99 27.24 17.03
N ARG A 173 6.07 27.40 17.83
CA ARG A 173 5.97 27.92 19.20
C ARG A 173 5.27 29.26 19.30
N GLN A 174 5.38 30.13 18.28
CA GLN A 174 4.67 31.42 18.25
C GLN A 174 3.15 31.23 18.13
N LEU A 175 2.70 30.10 17.55
CA LEU A 175 1.30 29.80 17.32
C LEU A 175 0.64 28.96 18.42
N LEU A 176 1.42 28.26 19.25
CA LEU A 176 0.87 27.40 20.31
C LEU A 176 -0.11 28.11 21.26
N PRO A 177 0.10 29.39 21.65
CA PRO A 177 -0.91 30.15 22.42
C PRO A 177 -2.25 30.29 21.69
N HIS A 178 -2.25 30.17 20.38
CA HIS A 178 -3.43 30.31 19.51
C HIS A 178 -3.90 28.94 18.95
N ALA A 179 -3.62 27.84 19.64
CA ALA A 179 -4.02 26.49 19.18
C ALA A 179 -5.54 26.32 19.06
N GLU A 180 -6.33 27.16 19.74
CA GLU A 180 -7.78 27.25 19.62
C GLU A 180 -8.26 27.74 18.24
N LEU A 181 -7.38 28.27 17.40
CA LEU A 181 -7.70 28.56 16.00
C LEU A 181 -8.13 27.30 15.24
N LEU A 182 -7.64 26.13 15.65
CA LEU A 182 -8.06 24.87 15.06
C LEU A 182 -9.36 24.38 15.73
N PRO A 183 -10.47 24.32 14.98
CA PRO A 183 -11.73 23.82 15.54
C PRO A 183 -11.57 22.34 15.90
N ASP A 184 -12.22 21.94 16.98
CA ASP A 184 -12.25 20.53 17.41
C ASP A 184 -13.42 19.82 16.72
N PRO A 185 -13.17 18.89 15.79
CA PRO A 185 -14.23 18.19 15.07
C PRO A 185 -14.88 17.09 15.91
N LEU A 186 -14.24 16.64 17.02
CA LEU A 186 -14.77 15.55 17.82
C LEU A 186 -15.77 16.07 18.88
N PRO A 187 -17.00 15.57 18.90
CA PRO A 187 -17.97 15.89 19.95
C PRO A 187 -17.43 15.60 21.36
N PRO A 188 -17.82 16.38 22.38
CA PRO A 188 -17.36 16.19 23.76
C PRO A 188 -17.59 14.78 24.30
N GLU A 189 -18.75 14.19 24.00
CA GLU A 189 -19.12 12.83 24.40
C GLU A 189 -18.17 11.78 23.86
N MET A 190 -17.78 11.89 22.60
CA MET A 190 -16.81 11.00 21.96
C MET A 190 -15.44 11.14 22.60
N ARG A 191 -14.99 12.37 22.88
CA ARG A 191 -13.73 12.61 23.59
C ARG A 191 -13.71 11.98 24.98
N GLN A 192 -14.82 12.07 25.72
CA GLN A 192 -14.98 11.45 27.03
C GLN A 192 -14.97 9.91 26.93
N LYS A 193 -15.73 9.33 25.98
CA LYS A 193 -15.81 7.88 25.73
C LYS A 193 -14.43 7.25 25.50
N TYR A 194 -13.60 7.89 24.70
CA TYR A 194 -12.27 7.39 24.35
C TYR A 194 -11.13 8.03 25.16
N ARG A 195 -11.43 8.87 26.15
CA ARG A 195 -10.45 9.58 26.99
C ARG A 195 -9.43 10.34 26.15
N LEU A 196 -9.91 11.15 25.21
CA LEU A 196 -9.09 11.93 24.30
C LEU A 196 -9.00 13.39 24.76
N LEU A 197 -7.83 14.01 24.51
CA LEU A 197 -7.61 15.44 24.70
C LEU A 197 -8.49 16.26 23.74
N SER A 198 -8.73 17.53 24.06
CA SER A 198 -9.23 18.49 23.07
C SER A 198 -8.22 18.70 21.94
N LYS A 199 -8.66 19.24 20.81
CA LYS A 199 -7.75 19.53 19.66
C LYS A 199 -6.63 20.46 20.07
N ALA A 200 -6.94 21.56 20.77
CA ALA A 200 -5.97 22.55 21.20
C ALA A 200 -4.91 21.97 22.18
N GLU A 201 -5.38 21.18 23.18
CA GLU A 201 -4.45 20.49 24.10
C GLU A 201 -3.55 19.50 23.36
N ALA A 202 -4.11 18.71 22.44
CA ALA A 202 -3.32 17.76 21.66
C ALA A 202 -2.29 18.45 20.77
N VAL A 203 -2.67 19.56 20.13
CA VAL A 203 -1.73 20.35 19.30
C VAL A 203 -0.63 20.95 20.15
N ARG A 204 -0.92 21.48 21.34
CA ARG A 204 0.14 21.97 22.23
C ARG A 204 1.07 20.84 22.66
N ALA A 205 0.52 19.74 23.12
CA ALA A 205 1.30 18.63 23.64
C ALA A 205 2.08 17.85 22.57
N ILE A 206 1.60 17.80 21.31
CA ILE A 206 2.37 17.14 20.22
C ILE A 206 3.57 17.97 19.80
N HIS A 207 3.50 19.29 19.90
CA HIS A 207 4.59 20.17 19.52
C HIS A 207 5.56 20.50 20.67
N CYS A 208 5.05 20.50 21.88
CA CYS A 208 5.82 20.87 23.09
C CYS A 208 5.39 19.98 24.27
N PRO A 209 5.70 18.69 24.26
CA PRO A 209 5.28 17.77 25.31
C PRO A 209 6.06 18.04 26.60
N GLU A 210 5.36 17.96 27.74
CA GLU A 210 5.94 18.03 29.08
C GLU A 210 6.48 16.67 29.53
N SER A 211 5.95 15.57 28.97
CA SER A 211 6.38 14.21 29.24
C SER A 211 6.15 13.29 28.04
N GLU A 212 6.72 12.08 28.07
CA GLU A 212 6.49 11.04 27.06
C GLU A 212 4.98 10.65 27.02
N GLU A 213 4.32 10.60 28.18
CA GLU A 213 2.90 10.27 28.30
C GLU A 213 2.03 11.35 27.65
N ALA A 214 2.38 12.63 27.84
CA ALA A 214 1.67 13.74 27.21
C ALA A 214 1.82 13.71 25.68
N ALA A 215 3.02 13.42 25.17
CA ALA A 215 3.26 13.23 23.74
C ALA A 215 2.45 12.04 23.18
N PHE A 216 2.39 10.93 23.92
CA PHE A 216 1.63 9.75 23.52
C PHE A 216 0.12 10.04 23.51
N ALA A 217 -0.42 10.72 24.55
CA ALA A 217 -1.83 11.08 24.61
C ALA A 217 -2.23 12.02 23.47
N ALA A 218 -1.38 13.01 23.15
CA ALA A 218 -1.58 13.92 22.04
C ALA A 218 -1.56 13.18 20.69
N ARG A 219 -0.57 12.32 20.47
CA ARG A 219 -0.47 11.51 19.26
C ARG A 219 -1.69 10.61 19.09
N ARG A 220 -2.12 9.91 20.14
CA ARG A 220 -3.31 9.06 20.11
C ARG A 220 -4.58 9.84 19.73
N ARG A 221 -4.74 11.05 20.25
CA ARG A 221 -5.87 11.93 19.90
C ARG A 221 -5.89 12.30 18.43
N LEU A 222 -4.74 12.70 17.89
CA LEU A 222 -4.62 13.14 16.51
C LEU A 222 -4.76 11.96 15.52
N ILE A 223 -4.20 10.80 15.85
CA ILE A 223 -4.38 9.56 15.08
C ILE A 223 -5.85 9.15 15.04
N TYR A 224 -6.53 9.18 16.19
CA TYR A 224 -7.95 8.83 16.24
C TYR A 224 -8.80 9.74 15.35
N GLU A 225 -8.58 11.04 15.41
CA GLU A 225 -9.27 12.02 14.55
C GLU A 225 -9.03 11.73 13.07
N GLU A 226 -7.78 11.58 12.67
CA GLU A 226 -7.42 11.35 11.26
C GLU A 226 -8.05 10.07 10.72
N LEU A 227 -8.02 8.99 11.51
CA LEU A 227 -8.62 7.71 11.15
C LEU A 227 -10.15 7.76 11.14
N LEU A 228 -10.78 8.49 12.06
CA LEU A 228 -12.24 8.67 12.08
C LEU A 228 -12.71 9.44 10.84
N ILE A 229 -12.06 10.56 10.51
CA ILE A 229 -12.37 11.35 9.32
C ILE A 229 -12.21 10.51 8.05
N LEU A 230 -11.16 9.71 7.96
CA LEU A 230 -10.96 8.78 6.85
C LEU A 230 -12.10 7.76 6.74
N GLN A 231 -12.48 7.13 7.87
CA GLN A 231 -13.55 6.12 7.88
C GLN A 231 -14.93 6.72 7.56
N LEU A 232 -15.21 7.92 8.04
CA LEU A 232 -16.44 8.64 7.70
C LEU A 232 -16.50 8.98 6.21
N GLY A 233 -15.40 9.43 5.61
CA GLY A 233 -15.34 9.71 4.18
C GLY A 233 -15.57 8.47 3.32
N ILE A 234 -14.89 7.37 3.65
CA ILE A 234 -15.08 6.07 3.01
C ILE A 234 -16.55 5.60 3.15
N GLY A 235 -17.12 5.68 4.35
CA GLY A 235 -18.50 5.27 4.59
C GLY A 235 -19.53 6.14 3.84
N ARG A 236 -19.31 7.47 3.74
CA ARG A 236 -20.15 8.36 2.91
C ARG A 236 -20.08 8.00 1.43
N MET A 237 -18.89 7.67 0.92
CA MET A 237 -18.73 7.20 -0.47
C MET A 237 -19.50 5.90 -0.71
N LYS A 238 -19.41 4.96 0.24
CA LYS A 238 -20.16 3.71 0.20
C LYS A 238 -21.67 3.96 0.22
N ASN A 239 -22.17 4.79 1.12
CA ASN A 239 -23.60 5.11 1.23
C ASN A 239 -24.15 5.81 -0.04
N ARG A 240 -23.37 6.68 -0.68
CA ARG A 240 -23.73 7.27 -1.98
C ARG A 240 -23.83 6.23 -3.10
N GLY A 241 -22.92 5.24 -3.11
CA GLY A 241 -22.93 4.15 -4.09
C GLY A 241 -24.03 3.11 -3.81
N SER A 242 -24.33 2.84 -2.53
CA SER A 242 -25.34 1.85 -2.10
C SER A 242 -26.78 2.38 -2.14
N ALA A 243 -27.00 3.70 -2.28
CA ALA A 243 -28.35 4.27 -2.40
C ALA A 243 -29.06 3.85 -3.71
N ALA A 244 -28.34 3.27 -4.66
CA ALA A 244 -28.90 2.77 -5.91
C ALA A 244 -29.60 1.42 -5.66
N THR A 245 -30.87 1.33 -6.03
CA THR A 245 -31.64 0.07 -6.01
C THR A 245 -30.97 -0.92 -6.95
N GLY A 246 -30.53 -2.06 -6.42
CA GLY A 246 -29.92 -3.13 -7.21
C GLY A 246 -30.95 -3.91 -8.03
N ALA A 247 -30.48 -4.74 -8.97
CA ALA A 247 -31.32 -5.71 -9.65
C ALA A 247 -31.96 -6.65 -8.61
N PRO A 248 -33.30 -6.73 -8.48
CA PRO A 248 -33.95 -7.53 -7.42
C PRO A 248 -33.72 -9.01 -7.67
N MET A 249 -32.92 -9.65 -6.82
CA MET A 249 -32.63 -11.08 -6.90
C MET A 249 -33.25 -11.86 -5.74
N GLN A 250 -33.48 -13.14 -5.97
CA GLN A 250 -33.98 -14.04 -4.94
C GLN A 250 -32.83 -14.58 -4.09
N LEU A 251 -33.05 -14.67 -2.78
CA LEU A 251 -32.15 -15.41 -1.92
C LEU A 251 -32.33 -16.91 -2.19
N LEU A 252 -31.39 -17.48 -2.95
CA LEU A 252 -31.40 -18.87 -3.34
C LEU A 252 -30.55 -19.73 -2.40
N ASP A 253 -30.99 -20.96 -2.13
CA ASP A 253 -30.13 -21.96 -1.49
C ASP A 253 -29.06 -22.41 -2.51
N PRO A 254 -27.77 -22.28 -2.21
CA PRO A 254 -26.70 -22.71 -3.09
C PRO A 254 -26.47 -24.24 -3.10
N GLN A 255 -27.21 -25.03 -2.30
CA GLN A 255 -26.99 -26.44 -2.18
C GLN A 255 -27.11 -27.22 -3.54
N PRO A 256 -28.09 -26.92 -4.42
CA PRO A 256 -28.15 -27.55 -5.75
C PRO A 256 -26.90 -27.29 -6.62
N PHE A 257 -26.27 -26.08 -6.48
CA PHE A 257 -25.02 -25.80 -7.18
C PHE A 257 -23.84 -26.60 -6.60
N TRP A 258 -23.78 -26.75 -5.25
CA TRP A 258 -22.74 -27.56 -4.60
C TRP A 258 -22.85 -29.06 -4.95
N ASP A 259 -24.05 -29.58 -5.04
CA ASP A 259 -24.30 -31.00 -5.34
C ASP A 259 -23.91 -31.37 -6.78
N ALA A 260 -23.89 -30.40 -7.69
CA ALA A 260 -23.46 -30.61 -9.07
C ALA A 260 -21.93 -30.62 -9.26
N LEU A 261 -21.15 -30.26 -8.22
CA LEU A 261 -19.69 -30.22 -8.29
C LEU A 261 -19.07 -31.60 -7.99
N PRO A 262 -17.93 -31.95 -8.62
CA PRO A 262 -17.21 -33.21 -8.34
C PRO A 262 -16.39 -33.17 -7.02
N PHE A 263 -16.48 -32.12 -6.25
CA PHE A 263 -15.74 -31.89 -4.99
C PHE A 263 -16.54 -31.02 -4.03
N ALA A 264 -16.26 -31.15 -2.74
CA ALA A 264 -16.89 -30.32 -1.70
C ALA A 264 -16.22 -28.94 -1.63
N PRO A 265 -16.99 -27.85 -1.52
CA PRO A 265 -16.45 -26.51 -1.27
C PRO A 265 -15.87 -26.38 0.15
N THR A 266 -14.88 -25.49 0.31
CA THR A 266 -14.31 -25.19 1.64
C THR A 266 -15.30 -24.36 2.50
N GLY A 267 -15.06 -24.30 3.81
CA GLY A 267 -15.84 -23.46 4.72
C GLY A 267 -15.79 -21.97 4.32
N ALA A 268 -14.61 -21.47 3.92
CA ALA A 268 -14.43 -20.10 3.43
C ALA A 268 -15.23 -19.81 2.15
N GLN A 269 -15.27 -20.74 1.21
CA GLN A 269 -16.06 -20.62 -0.02
C GLN A 269 -17.56 -20.59 0.27
N ARG A 270 -18.04 -21.44 1.18
CA ARG A 270 -19.45 -21.41 1.61
C ARG A 270 -19.83 -20.10 2.27
N ARG A 271 -19.02 -19.60 3.21
CA ARG A 271 -19.22 -18.29 3.84
C ARG A 271 -19.32 -17.17 2.81
N ALA A 272 -18.33 -17.08 1.92
CA ALA A 272 -18.28 -16.04 0.89
C ALA A 272 -19.49 -16.08 -0.04
N VAL A 273 -19.96 -17.28 -0.46
CA VAL A 273 -21.17 -17.40 -1.28
C VAL A 273 -22.40 -16.95 -0.50
N THR A 274 -22.53 -17.32 0.78
CA THR A 274 -23.65 -16.88 1.62
C THR A 274 -23.70 -15.37 1.74
N GLU A 275 -22.55 -14.72 1.98
CA GLU A 275 -22.43 -13.25 2.05
C GLU A 275 -22.85 -12.59 0.73
N ILE A 276 -22.36 -13.11 -0.41
CA ILE A 276 -22.66 -12.58 -1.75
C ILE A 276 -24.16 -12.73 -2.07
N LEU A 277 -24.75 -13.90 -1.83
CA LEU A 277 -26.18 -14.15 -2.14
C LEU A 277 -27.10 -13.32 -1.24
N THR A 278 -26.72 -13.10 0.03
CA THR A 278 -27.45 -12.23 0.95
C THR A 278 -27.44 -10.79 0.46
N ASP A 279 -26.30 -10.28 0.02
CA ASP A 279 -26.20 -8.92 -0.51
C ASP A 279 -26.99 -8.76 -1.81
N MET A 280 -26.91 -9.73 -2.74
CA MET A 280 -27.65 -9.70 -4.00
C MET A 280 -29.16 -9.70 -3.79
N ALA A 281 -29.66 -10.33 -2.71
CA ALA A 281 -31.07 -10.35 -2.32
C ALA A 281 -31.49 -9.14 -1.47
N GLY A 282 -30.55 -8.33 -1.02
CA GLY A 282 -30.80 -7.22 -0.06
C GLY A 282 -31.45 -5.97 -0.65
N GLY A 283 -31.76 -5.94 -1.95
CA GLY A 283 -32.46 -4.83 -2.61
C GLY A 283 -31.58 -3.61 -2.96
N GLN A 284 -30.34 -3.57 -2.47
CA GLN A 284 -29.33 -2.58 -2.85
C GLN A 284 -28.31 -3.18 -3.82
N SER A 285 -27.66 -2.36 -4.65
CA SER A 285 -26.60 -2.85 -5.53
C SER A 285 -25.41 -3.33 -4.70
N MET A 286 -25.10 -4.64 -4.77
CA MET A 286 -23.92 -5.21 -4.13
C MET A 286 -22.65 -4.70 -4.80
N ASN A 287 -21.72 -4.20 -4.01
CA ASN A 287 -20.35 -3.88 -4.41
C ASN A 287 -19.39 -4.66 -3.49
N ARG A 288 -18.85 -5.81 -3.96
CA ARG A 288 -18.07 -6.70 -3.10
C ARG A 288 -16.74 -7.12 -3.71
N LEU A 289 -15.69 -7.12 -2.90
CA LEU A 289 -14.36 -7.68 -3.21
C LEU A 289 -14.24 -9.09 -2.65
N LEU A 290 -14.01 -10.05 -3.53
CA LEU A 290 -13.63 -11.42 -3.19
C LEU A 290 -12.12 -11.56 -3.20
N GLN A 291 -11.53 -11.65 -2.03
CA GLN A 291 -10.09 -11.74 -1.84
C GLN A 291 -9.67 -13.15 -1.43
N GLY A 292 -8.59 -13.63 -2.00
CA GLY A 292 -8.03 -14.93 -1.62
C GLY A 292 -6.76 -15.23 -2.37
N ASP A 293 -5.95 -16.11 -1.83
CA ASP A 293 -4.68 -16.52 -2.43
C ASP A 293 -4.86 -17.14 -3.82
N VAL A 294 -3.77 -17.27 -4.56
CA VAL A 294 -3.76 -17.96 -5.85
C VAL A 294 -4.23 -19.41 -5.65
N GLY A 295 -5.30 -19.79 -6.36
CA GLY A 295 -5.88 -21.14 -6.27
C GLY A 295 -6.76 -21.40 -5.04
N SER A 296 -7.24 -20.36 -4.33
CA SER A 296 -8.26 -20.48 -3.26
C SER A 296 -9.67 -20.81 -3.78
N GLY A 297 -9.86 -20.79 -5.10
CA GLY A 297 -11.14 -21.11 -5.73
C GLY A 297 -12.09 -19.91 -5.90
N LYS A 298 -11.56 -18.70 -6.06
CA LYS A 298 -12.36 -17.49 -6.35
C LYS A 298 -13.34 -17.67 -7.52
N THR A 299 -12.88 -18.32 -8.58
CA THR A 299 -13.73 -18.60 -9.77
C THR A 299 -14.93 -19.48 -9.43
N LEU A 300 -14.81 -20.40 -8.46
CA LEU A 300 -15.93 -21.22 -7.99
C LEU A 300 -17.00 -20.38 -7.27
N VAL A 301 -16.56 -19.46 -6.42
CA VAL A 301 -17.46 -18.53 -5.70
C VAL A 301 -18.17 -17.61 -6.70
N ALA A 302 -17.44 -17.10 -7.70
CA ALA A 302 -18.00 -16.31 -8.78
C ALA A 302 -19.02 -17.13 -9.60
N ALA A 303 -18.75 -18.40 -9.89
CA ALA A 303 -19.67 -19.29 -10.58
C ALA A 303 -21.00 -19.50 -9.82
N ALA A 304 -20.94 -19.62 -8.48
CA ALA A 304 -22.15 -19.72 -7.64
C ALA A 304 -22.98 -18.42 -7.68
N ALA A 305 -22.31 -17.26 -7.63
CA ALA A 305 -22.97 -15.95 -7.77
C ALA A 305 -23.61 -15.76 -9.16
N ILE A 306 -22.91 -16.16 -10.23
CA ILE A 306 -23.41 -16.15 -11.61
C ILE A 306 -24.60 -17.08 -11.74
N TRP A 307 -24.53 -18.31 -11.19
CA TRP A 307 -25.62 -19.24 -11.17
C TRP A 307 -26.88 -18.64 -10.52
N ALA A 308 -26.72 -17.99 -9.37
CA ALA A 308 -27.85 -17.37 -8.66
C ALA A 308 -28.45 -16.18 -9.45
N CYS A 309 -27.62 -15.36 -10.07
CA CYS A 309 -28.04 -14.28 -10.93
C CYS A 309 -28.90 -14.77 -12.09
N ILE A 310 -28.43 -15.80 -12.81
CA ILE A 310 -29.15 -16.38 -13.95
C ILE A 310 -30.46 -17.04 -13.49
N ARG A 311 -30.46 -17.76 -12.37
CA ARG A 311 -31.68 -18.35 -11.77
C ARG A 311 -32.71 -17.31 -11.35
N SER A 312 -32.26 -16.07 -11.05
CA SER A 312 -33.13 -14.92 -10.75
C SER A 312 -33.65 -14.22 -12.01
N GLY A 313 -33.31 -14.73 -13.23
CA GLY A 313 -33.79 -14.22 -14.50
C GLY A 313 -32.97 -13.08 -15.10
N TYR A 314 -31.72 -12.89 -14.68
CA TYR A 314 -30.80 -11.87 -15.17
C TYR A 314 -29.64 -12.49 -15.93
N GLN A 315 -28.99 -11.65 -16.77
CA GLN A 315 -27.71 -12.00 -17.40
C GLN A 315 -26.55 -11.65 -16.47
N ALA A 316 -25.44 -12.38 -16.61
CA ALA A 316 -24.19 -12.08 -15.93
C ALA A 316 -23.06 -11.75 -16.94
N ALA A 317 -22.12 -10.91 -16.53
CA ALA A 317 -20.91 -10.62 -17.29
C ALA A 317 -19.65 -10.95 -16.44
N LEU A 318 -18.62 -11.57 -17.05
CA LEU A 318 -17.31 -11.75 -16.43
C LEU A 318 -16.22 -11.12 -17.29
N LEU A 319 -15.51 -10.16 -16.72
CA LEU A 319 -14.39 -9.49 -17.35
C LEU A 319 -13.08 -10.11 -16.92
N ALA A 320 -12.28 -10.52 -17.89
CA ALA A 320 -10.93 -11.00 -17.69
C ALA A 320 -9.89 -10.05 -18.32
N PRO A 321 -8.68 -9.91 -17.78
CA PRO A 321 -7.70 -8.95 -18.28
C PRO A 321 -7.09 -9.32 -19.63
N THR A 322 -7.16 -10.57 -20.05
CA THR A 322 -6.61 -11.05 -21.32
C THR A 322 -7.54 -12.03 -22.03
N GLU A 323 -7.39 -12.16 -23.36
CA GLU A 323 -8.19 -13.10 -24.17
C GLU A 323 -7.99 -14.56 -23.76
N ILE A 324 -6.77 -14.92 -23.38
CA ILE A 324 -6.45 -16.30 -22.94
C ILE A 324 -7.21 -16.62 -21.65
N LEU A 325 -7.22 -15.70 -20.69
CA LEU A 325 -7.98 -15.88 -19.44
C LEU A 325 -9.49 -15.90 -19.70
N ALA A 326 -9.97 -15.02 -20.57
CA ALA A 326 -11.39 -14.98 -20.94
C ALA A 326 -11.83 -16.34 -21.52
N SER A 327 -11.03 -16.91 -22.43
CA SER A 327 -11.30 -18.23 -23.02
C SER A 327 -11.27 -19.34 -21.95
N GLN A 328 -10.29 -19.32 -21.05
CA GLN A 328 -10.18 -20.29 -19.96
C GLN A 328 -11.35 -20.17 -18.97
N HIS A 329 -11.76 -18.96 -18.61
CA HIS A 329 -12.94 -18.75 -17.77
C HIS A 329 -14.21 -19.23 -18.45
N ALA A 330 -14.38 -18.90 -19.75
CA ALA A 330 -15.54 -19.36 -20.51
C ALA A 330 -15.65 -20.88 -20.54
N GLU A 331 -14.54 -21.61 -20.80
CA GLU A 331 -14.49 -23.06 -20.80
C GLU A 331 -14.83 -23.65 -19.40
N ASN A 332 -14.20 -23.12 -18.34
CA ASN A 332 -14.40 -23.62 -16.98
C ASN A 332 -15.82 -23.33 -16.47
N LEU A 333 -16.34 -22.11 -16.71
CA LEU A 333 -17.68 -21.74 -16.30
C LEU A 333 -18.74 -22.49 -17.11
N ASN A 334 -18.54 -22.69 -18.41
CA ASN A 334 -19.41 -23.51 -19.21
C ASN A 334 -19.54 -24.93 -18.66
N ARG A 335 -18.40 -25.53 -18.22
CA ARG A 335 -18.41 -26.89 -17.61
C ARG A 335 -19.17 -26.92 -16.28
N MET A 336 -19.01 -25.89 -15.44
CA MET A 336 -19.69 -25.82 -14.13
C MET A 336 -21.17 -25.48 -14.26
N LEU A 337 -21.57 -24.71 -15.26
CA LEU A 337 -22.94 -24.22 -15.46
C LEU A 337 -23.77 -25.11 -16.43
N ALA A 338 -23.12 -25.99 -17.21
CA ALA A 338 -23.78 -26.90 -18.13
C ALA A 338 -24.85 -27.80 -17.49
N PRO A 339 -24.69 -28.36 -16.25
CA PRO A 339 -25.73 -29.11 -15.61
C PRO A 339 -27.05 -28.36 -15.40
N PHE A 340 -26.99 -27.02 -15.42
CA PHE A 340 -28.15 -26.13 -15.21
C PHE A 340 -28.74 -25.62 -16.54
N GLY A 341 -28.19 -26.05 -17.69
CA GLY A 341 -28.61 -25.59 -19.01
C GLY A 341 -28.27 -24.14 -19.36
N MET A 342 -27.31 -23.52 -18.64
CA MET A 342 -26.94 -22.12 -18.83
C MET A 342 -25.99 -21.94 -20.02
N ARG A 343 -26.21 -20.87 -20.81
CA ARG A 343 -25.51 -20.59 -22.07
C ARG A 343 -24.41 -19.58 -21.87
N VAL A 344 -23.15 -19.98 -22.09
CA VAL A 344 -21.97 -19.14 -21.95
C VAL A 344 -21.51 -18.62 -23.32
N ALA A 345 -21.38 -17.32 -23.47
CA ALA A 345 -20.87 -16.67 -24.66
C ALA A 345 -19.50 -16.03 -24.40
N LEU A 346 -18.57 -16.15 -25.35
CA LEU A 346 -17.25 -15.49 -25.31
C LEU A 346 -17.26 -14.25 -26.20
N LEU A 347 -16.76 -13.09 -25.68
CA LEU A 347 -16.63 -11.85 -26.43
C LEU A 347 -15.22 -11.25 -26.23
N THR A 348 -14.35 -11.36 -27.24
CA THR A 348 -12.99 -10.83 -27.22
C THR A 348 -12.70 -9.90 -28.40
N GLY A 349 -11.62 -9.12 -28.32
CA GLY A 349 -11.22 -8.19 -29.37
C GLY A 349 -10.76 -8.89 -30.66
N GLY A 350 -10.16 -10.08 -30.54
CA GLY A 350 -9.61 -10.85 -31.67
C GLY A 350 -10.64 -11.65 -32.47
N MET A 351 -11.92 -11.61 -32.13
CA MET A 351 -12.98 -12.35 -32.82
C MET A 351 -13.21 -11.87 -34.27
N LYS A 352 -13.51 -12.81 -35.17
CA LYS A 352 -13.93 -12.49 -36.53
C LYS A 352 -15.24 -11.71 -36.53
N ALA A 353 -15.43 -10.74 -37.45
CA ALA A 353 -16.57 -9.84 -37.44
C ALA A 353 -17.93 -10.56 -37.51
N ALA A 354 -18.03 -11.70 -38.22
CA ALA A 354 -19.25 -12.49 -38.27
C ALA A 354 -19.59 -13.12 -36.91
N ALA A 355 -18.66 -13.78 -36.27
CA ALA A 355 -18.81 -14.39 -34.93
C ALA A 355 -19.18 -13.30 -33.90
N ARG A 356 -18.47 -12.14 -33.94
CA ARG A 356 -18.76 -11.02 -33.05
C ARG A 356 -20.22 -10.55 -33.21
N ARG A 357 -20.73 -10.40 -34.43
CA ARG A 357 -22.13 -10.00 -34.69
C ARG A 357 -23.13 -11.00 -34.12
N THR A 358 -22.87 -12.31 -34.29
CA THR A 358 -23.74 -13.36 -33.73
C THR A 358 -23.76 -13.29 -32.21
N THR A 359 -22.59 -13.15 -31.58
CA THR A 359 -22.48 -13.02 -30.10
C THR A 359 -23.22 -11.78 -29.60
N LEU A 360 -23.06 -10.63 -30.26
CA LEU A 360 -23.75 -9.38 -29.87
C LEU A 360 -25.28 -9.52 -30.02
N ALA A 361 -25.77 -10.20 -31.05
CA ALA A 361 -27.19 -10.49 -31.19
C ALA A 361 -27.69 -11.40 -30.07
N ALA A 362 -26.95 -12.48 -29.72
CA ALA A 362 -27.30 -13.39 -28.63
C ALA A 362 -27.35 -12.67 -27.26
N ILE A 363 -26.46 -11.75 -26.99
CA ILE A 363 -26.48 -10.92 -25.77
C ILE A 363 -27.74 -10.06 -25.71
N ARG A 364 -28.05 -9.38 -26.78
CA ARG A 364 -29.20 -8.46 -26.87
C ARG A 364 -30.54 -9.20 -26.79
N ASN A 365 -30.61 -10.39 -27.37
CA ASN A 365 -31.84 -11.19 -27.45
C ASN A 365 -32.06 -12.11 -26.24
N ASP A 366 -31.25 -11.98 -25.16
CA ASP A 366 -31.32 -12.85 -24.00
C ASP A 366 -31.04 -14.36 -24.31
N GLU A 367 -30.27 -14.60 -25.37
CA GLU A 367 -29.84 -15.95 -25.78
C GLU A 367 -28.52 -16.40 -25.17
N ALA A 368 -27.81 -15.48 -24.51
CA ALA A 368 -26.62 -15.74 -23.72
C ALA A 368 -26.89 -15.35 -22.26
N ASP A 369 -26.77 -16.30 -21.34
CA ASP A 369 -27.01 -16.10 -19.91
C ASP A 369 -25.77 -15.52 -19.20
N LEU A 370 -24.57 -15.96 -19.62
CA LEU A 370 -23.29 -15.47 -19.16
C LEU A 370 -22.44 -14.99 -20.35
N VAL A 371 -21.90 -13.79 -20.25
CA VAL A 371 -20.94 -13.24 -21.21
C VAL A 371 -19.57 -13.16 -20.55
N VAL A 372 -18.60 -13.91 -21.06
CA VAL A 372 -17.20 -13.86 -20.62
C VAL A 372 -16.38 -13.13 -21.68
N GLY A 373 -15.53 -12.20 -21.28
CA GLY A 373 -14.68 -11.52 -22.26
C GLY A 373 -13.69 -10.55 -21.63
N THR A 374 -13.07 -9.74 -22.50
CA THR A 374 -12.12 -8.69 -22.11
C THR A 374 -12.81 -7.32 -22.07
N HIS A 375 -12.03 -6.25 -22.09
CA HIS A 375 -12.57 -4.88 -22.27
C HIS A 375 -13.51 -4.72 -23.47
N ALA A 376 -13.55 -5.67 -24.39
CA ALA A 376 -14.52 -5.70 -25.50
C ALA A 376 -15.98 -5.67 -25.02
N ILE A 377 -16.28 -6.17 -23.80
CA ILE A 377 -17.62 -6.11 -23.18
C ILE A 377 -18.02 -4.66 -22.87
N LEU A 378 -17.05 -3.78 -22.58
CA LEU A 378 -17.27 -2.38 -22.23
C LEU A 378 -17.58 -1.49 -23.44
N SER A 379 -17.37 -2.00 -24.68
CA SER A 379 -17.57 -1.19 -25.89
C SER A 379 -19.05 -0.76 -26.06
N GLU A 380 -19.29 0.43 -26.61
CA GLU A 380 -20.65 1.02 -26.79
C GLU A 380 -21.63 0.10 -27.55
N GLY A 381 -21.13 -0.73 -28.44
CA GLY A 381 -21.97 -1.65 -29.24
C GLY A 381 -22.48 -2.89 -28.48
N VAL A 382 -22.11 -3.08 -27.19
CA VAL A 382 -22.59 -4.19 -26.35
C VAL A 382 -23.77 -3.72 -25.52
N ALA A 383 -24.96 -4.26 -25.80
CA ALA A 383 -26.16 -3.99 -25.03
C ALA A 383 -26.71 -5.32 -24.47
N PHE A 384 -26.81 -5.38 -23.15
CA PHE A 384 -27.43 -6.50 -22.44
C PHE A 384 -28.94 -6.31 -22.40
N ALA A 385 -29.70 -7.42 -22.47
CA ALA A 385 -31.13 -7.37 -22.26
C ALA A 385 -31.47 -7.10 -20.79
N ARG A 386 -30.79 -7.78 -19.85
CA ARG A 386 -31.07 -7.70 -18.41
C ARG A 386 -29.82 -8.02 -17.59
N LEU A 387 -28.77 -7.18 -17.65
CA LEU A 387 -27.55 -7.42 -16.87
C LEU A 387 -27.81 -7.21 -15.37
N GLY A 388 -27.68 -8.25 -14.56
CA GLY A 388 -27.86 -8.20 -13.10
C GLY A 388 -26.57 -8.32 -12.31
N LEU A 389 -25.52 -9.00 -12.85
CA LEU A 389 -24.26 -9.19 -12.17
C LEU A 389 -23.06 -8.95 -13.10
N ALA A 390 -22.12 -8.14 -12.65
CA ALA A 390 -20.82 -7.96 -13.29
C ALA A 390 -19.72 -8.52 -12.38
N VAL A 391 -18.92 -9.44 -12.90
CA VAL A 391 -17.75 -9.99 -12.23
C VAL A 391 -16.48 -9.48 -12.89
N VAL A 392 -15.53 -8.95 -12.13
CA VAL A 392 -14.26 -8.43 -12.63
C VAL A 392 -13.11 -9.23 -12.03
N ASP A 393 -12.31 -9.90 -12.86
CA ASP A 393 -11.15 -10.66 -12.42
C ASP A 393 -9.88 -9.81 -12.47
N GLU A 394 -8.97 -9.98 -11.49
CA GLU A 394 -7.68 -9.27 -11.37
C GLU A 394 -7.83 -7.73 -11.38
N GLN A 395 -8.52 -7.19 -10.39
CA GLN A 395 -8.88 -5.77 -10.26
C GLN A 395 -7.72 -4.78 -10.49
N HIS A 396 -6.49 -5.09 -10.09
CA HIS A 396 -5.35 -4.18 -10.20
C HIS A 396 -5.03 -3.77 -11.67
N ARG A 397 -5.61 -4.46 -12.64
CA ARG A 397 -5.49 -4.15 -14.08
C ARG A 397 -6.69 -3.38 -14.65
N PHE A 398 -7.75 -3.18 -13.84
CA PHE A 398 -8.95 -2.43 -14.22
C PHE A 398 -9.10 -1.19 -13.34
N GLY A 399 -9.03 0.01 -13.93
CA GLY A 399 -9.19 1.28 -13.21
C GLY A 399 -10.64 1.54 -12.74
N VAL A 400 -10.81 2.49 -11.81
CA VAL A 400 -12.13 2.96 -11.29
C VAL A 400 -13.08 3.35 -12.45
N ARG A 401 -12.55 3.99 -13.49
CA ARG A 401 -13.31 4.40 -14.68
C ARG A 401 -13.96 3.22 -15.41
N GLN A 402 -13.32 2.06 -15.48
CA GLN A 402 -13.86 0.89 -16.17
C GLN A 402 -14.99 0.21 -15.39
N ARG A 403 -14.96 0.31 -14.04
CA ARG A 403 -16.08 -0.12 -13.18
C ARG A 403 -17.32 0.76 -13.42
N GLY A 404 -17.13 2.07 -13.54
CA GLY A 404 -18.20 3.00 -13.89
C GLY A 404 -18.87 2.66 -15.22
N LEU A 405 -18.08 2.34 -16.26
CA LEU A 405 -18.61 1.95 -17.58
C LEU A 405 -19.45 0.65 -17.55
N LEU A 406 -19.19 -0.27 -16.61
CA LEU A 406 -20.02 -1.46 -16.42
C LEU A 406 -21.35 -1.10 -15.75
N ALA A 407 -21.34 -0.22 -14.77
CA ALA A 407 -22.55 0.29 -14.13
C ALA A 407 -23.47 1.03 -15.13
N GLU A 408 -22.88 1.68 -16.14
CA GLU A 408 -23.63 2.34 -17.23
C GLU A 408 -24.31 1.36 -18.20
N LYS A 409 -23.93 0.06 -18.21
CA LYS A 409 -24.51 -0.96 -19.11
C LYS A 409 -25.86 -1.52 -18.64
N ALA A 410 -26.28 -1.22 -17.40
CA ALA A 410 -27.55 -1.60 -16.83
C ALA A 410 -27.93 -0.64 -15.70
N GLU A 411 -29.18 -0.67 -15.26
CA GLU A 411 -29.64 0.06 -14.08
C GLU A 411 -29.11 -0.62 -12.81
N ASN A 412 -27.91 -0.21 -12.34
CA ASN A 412 -27.28 -0.64 -11.10
C ASN A 412 -27.08 -2.17 -10.95
N PRO A 413 -26.29 -2.82 -11.81
CA PRO A 413 -25.97 -4.24 -11.65
C PRO A 413 -25.16 -4.45 -10.37
N HIS A 414 -25.28 -5.63 -9.76
CA HIS A 414 -24.38 -6.07 -8.69
C HIS A 414 -22.95 -6.20 -9.24
N LEU A 415 -21.95 -5.81 -8.44
CA LEU A 415 -20.54 -5.86 -8.81
C LEU A 415 -19.78 -6.80 -7.85
N LEU A 416 -19.16 -7.83 -8.42
CA LEU A 416 -18.24 -8.72 -7.71
C LEU A 416 -16.83 -8.56 -8.31
N VAL A 417 -15.90 -8.10 -7.50
CA VAL A 417 -14.51 -7.91 -7.89
C VAL A 417 -13.66 -9.01 -7.30
N MET A 418 -12.79 -9.65 -8.08
CA MET A 418 -11.87 -10.68 -7.60
C MET A 418 -10.43 -10.18 -7.58
N SER A 419 -9.69 -10.49 -6.52
CA SER A 419 -8.25 -10.20 -6.41
C SER A 419 -7.47 -11.43 -5.98
N ALA A 420 -6.39 -11.73 -6.71
CA ALA A 420 -5.42 -12.77 -6.33
C ALA A 420 -4.26 -12.23 -5.49
N THR A 421 -4.15 -10.91 -5.32
CA THR A 421 -3.21 -10.34 -4.37
C THR A 421 -3.85 -10.33 -2.99
N PRO A 422 -3.34 -11.13 -2.04
CA PRO A 422 -3.71 -10.94 -0.66
C PRO A 422 -3.27 -9.55 -0.22
N ILE A 423 -4.21 -8.74 0.25
CA ILE A 423 -3.94 -7.43 0.84
C ILE A 423 -4.31 -7.58 2.31
N PRO A 424 -3.49 -7.12 3.26
CA PRO A 424 -3.86 -7.13 4.66
C PRO A 424 -5.26 -6.56 4.86
N ARG A 425 -6.09 -7.22 5.69
CA ARG A 425 -7.51 -6.89 5.86
C ARG A 425 -7.75 -5.41 6.17
N THR A 426 -6.91 -4.84 7.01
CA THR A 426 -6.95 -3.42 7.39
C THR A 426 -6.72 -2.50 6.19
N LEU A 427 -5.75 -2.84 5.34
CA LEU A 427 -5.44 -2.08 4.15
C LEU A 427 -6.49 -2.29 3.05
N GLY A 428 -7.06 -3.48 2.95
CA GLY A 428 -8.15 -3.79 2.02
C GLY A 428 -9.38 -2.91 2.27
N LEU A 429 -9.76 -2.72 3.52
CA LEU A 429 -10.87 -1.84 3.92
C LEU A 429 -10.61 -0.36 3.61
N LEU A 430 -9.35 0.04 3.52
CA LEU A 430 -8.96 1.41 3.19
C LEU A 430 -8.86 1.65 1.68
N LEU A 431 -8.25 0.68 0.96
CA LEU A 431 -8.07 0.78 -0.49
C LEU A 431 -9.38 0.63 -1.27
N TYR A 432 -10.31 -0.13 -0.71
CA TYR A 432 -11.56 -0.52 -1.34
C TYR A 432 -12.74 -0.23 -0.43
N GLY A 433 -12.72 0.91 0.25
CA GLY A 433 -13.72 1.29 1.23
C GLY A 433 -15.14 1.42 0.68
N ASP A 434 -15.27 1.50 -0.65
CA ASP A 434 -16.52 1.41 -1.39
C ASP A 434 -17.00 -0.04 -1.59
N LEU A 435 -16.17 -1.05 -1.27
CA LEU A 435 -16.48 -2.46 -1.45
C LEU A 435 -16.59 -3.20 -0.10
N ASP A 436 -17.58 -4.07 0.03
CA ASP A 436 -17.58 -5.10 1.08
C ASP A 436 -16.55 -6.18 0.77
N ILE A 437 -15.96 -6.81 1.78
CA ILE A 437 -14.87 -7.76 1.57
C ILE A 437 -15.26 -9.16 2.05
N SER A 438 -15.17 -10.14 1.14
CA SER A 438 -15.19 -11.57 1.47
C SER A 438 -13.81 -12.18 1.30
N ILE A 439 -13.34 -12.92 2.30
CA ILE A 439 -11.98 -13.48 2.34
C ILE A 439 -12.05 -15.02 2.23
N LEU A 440 -11.26 -15.55 1.28
CA LEU A 440 -10.99 -16.98 1.16
C LEU A 440 -9.65 -17.29 1.83
N ASP A 441 -9.71 -17.61 3.09
CA ASP A 441 -8.57 -17.92 3.98
C ASP A 441 -8.26 -19.42 4.07
N GLU A 442 -8.95 -20.25 3.27
CA GLU A 442 -8.75 -21.69 3.17
C GLU A 442 -8.34 -22.07 1.75
N LEU A 443 -7.41 -23.03 1.63
CA LEU A 443 -7.07 -23.66 0.37
C LEU A 443 -7.93 -24.91 0.13
N PRO A 444 -8.32 -25.21 -1.13
CA PRO A 444 -9.05 -26.41 -1.47
C PRO A 444 -8.30 -27.68 -1.03
N PRO A 445 -9.02 -28.74 -0.59
CA PRO A 445 -8.41 -29.99 -0.18
C PRO A 445 -7.64 -30.64 -1.34
N GLY A 446 -6.51 -31.29 -1.02
CA GLY A 446 -5.64 -31.96 -1.99
C GLY A 446 -4.53 -31.08 -2.60
N ARG A 447 -4.50 -29.79 -2.36
CA ARG A 447 -3.41 -28.93 -2.80
C ARG A 447 -2.17 -29.12 -1.91
N LYS A 448 -1.04 -29.46 -2.52
CA LYS A 448 0.24 -29.61 -1.82
C LYS A 448 0.97 -28.26 -1.76
N PRO A 449 1.59 -27.89 -0.63
CA PRO A 449 2.38 -26.68 -0.53
C PRO A 449 3.59 -26.75 -1.48
N VAL A 450 3.92 -25.64 -2.14
CA VAL A 450 5.07 -25.51 -3.02
C VAL A 450 6.33 -25.38 -2.19
N LYS A 451 7.28 -26.31 -2.33
CA LYS A 451 8.57 -26.30 -1.65
C LYS A 451 9.42 -25.17 -2.20
N THR A 452 9.63 -24.10 -1.42
CA THR A 452 10.37 -22.91 -1.88
C THR A 452 11.79 -22.92 -1.32
N ARG A 453 12.79 -22.66 -2.17
CA ARG A 453 14.20 -22.60 -1.78
C ARG A 453 14.91 -21.39 -2.42
N CYS A 454 15.73 -20.70 -1.63
CA CYS A 454 16.62 -19.66 -2.12
C CYS A 454 18.00 -20.27 -2.41
N ILE A 455 18.56 -20.01 -3.58
CA ILE A 455 19.87 -20.51 -4.02
C ILE A 455 20.68 -19.37 -4.65
N THR A 456 22.01 -19.54 -4.65
CA THR A 456 22.92 -18.64 -5.38
C THR A 456 23.16 -19.14 -6.80
N GLY A 457 23.56 -18.24 -7.71
CA GLY A 457 23.88 -18.59 -9.09
C GLY A 457 24.98 -19.65 -9.22
N LYS A 458 25.87 -19.79 -8.21
CA LYS A 458 26.88 -20.86 -8.16
C LYS A 458 26.28 -22.27 -8.20
N LYS A 459 25.05 -22.45 -7.70
CA LYS A 459 24.32 -23.74 -7.70
C LYS A 459 23.44 -23.94 -8.93
N ARG A 460 23.57 -23.10 -9.97
CA ARG A 460 22.72 -23.16 -11.15
C ARG A 460 22.89 -24.49 -11.89
N ARG A 461 24.09 -25.04 -11.99
CA ARG A 461 24.30 -26.38 -12.61
C ARG A 461 23.53 -27.48 -11.89
N ASP A 462 23.56 -27.48 -10.56
CA ASP A 462 22.83 -28.48 -9.75
C ASP A 462 21.32 -28.32 -9.93
N LEU A 463 20.85 -27.05 -9.99
CA LEU A 463 19.46 -26.74 -10.28
C LEU A 463 19.03 -27.29 -11.63
N TYR A 464 19.79 -27.02 -12.70
CA TYR A 464 19.43 -27.51 -14.03
C TYR A 464 19.51 -29.03 -14.16
N GLY A 465 20.42 -29.68 -13.44
CA GLY A 465 20.41 -31.14 -13.29
C GLY A 465 19.17 -31.66 -12.58
N PHE A 466 18.59 -30.88 -11.64
CA PHE A 466 17.31 -31.20 -11.04
C PHE A 466 16.16 -31.00 -12.06
N LEU A 467 16.16 -29.88 -12.82
CA LEU A 467 15.15 -29.60 -13.84
C LEU A 467 15.11 -30.71 -14.89
N ASP A 468 16.27 -31.20 -15.34
CA ASP A 468 16.38 -32.26 -16.31
C ASP A 468 15.76 -33.58 -15.81
N ARG A 469 15.95 -33.92 -14.51
CA ARG A 469 15.29 -35.09 -13.89
C ARG A 469 13.77 -34.93 -13.84
N GLU A 470 13.26 -33.74 -13.49
CA GLU A 470 11.82 -33.47 -13.45
C GLU A 470 11.20 -33.55 -14.86
N ILE A 471 11.89 -33.03 -15.86
CA ILE A 471 11.46 -33.11 -17.27
C ILE A 471 11.47 -34.58 -17.75
N ASN A 472 12.49 -35.37 -17.40
CA ASN A 472 12.52 -36.83 -17.70
C ASN A 472 11.38 -37.57 -17.03
N ALA A 473 10.86 -37.09 -15.89
CA ALA A 473 9.66 -37.64 -15.25
C ALA A 473 8.34 -37.14 -15.90
N GLY A 474 8.44 -36.51 -17.07
CA GLY A 474 7.29 -36.00 -17.85
C GLY A 474 6.71 -34.68 -17.35
N ARG A 475 7.42 -33.92 -16.52
CA ARG A 475 6.96 -32.66 -15.95
C ARG A 475 7.46 -31.45 -16.73
N GLN A 476 6.82 -30.31 -16.51
CA GLN A 476 7.18 -29.06 -17.19
C GLN A 476 7.70 -28.01 -16.19
N VAL A 477 8.50 -27.09 -16.71
CA VAL A 477 9.26 -26.10 -15.92
C VAL A 477 8.99 -24.68 -16.42
N TYR A 478 8.74 -23.76 -15.51
CA TYR A 478 8.79 -22.31 -15.75
C TYR A 478 10.13 -21.73 -15.31
N ILE A 479 10.72 -20.85 -16.14
CA ILE A 479 11.92 -20.07 -15.82
C ILE A 479 11.59 -18.61 -16.06
N VAL A 480 11.56 -17.81 -15.00
CA VAL A 480 11.19 -16.39 -15.06
C VAL A 480 12.42 -15.53 -14.86
N CYS A 481 12.66 -14.63 -15.80
CA CYS A 481 13.74 -13.64 -15.76
C CYS A 481 13.14 -12.23 -15.58
N PRO A 482 13.77 -11.32 -14.79
CA PRO A 482 13.27 -9.96 -14.66
C PRO A 482 13.37 -9.20 -15.99
N ALA A 483 12.32 -8.43 -16.31
CA ALA A 483 12.41 -7.42 -17.34
C ALA A 483 13.27 -6.27 -16.80
N ILE A 484 14.31 -5.86 -17.52
CA ILE A 484 15.13 -4.70 -17.17
C ILE A 484 14.46 -3.48 -17.82
N GLU A 485 13.65 -2.76 -17.05
CA GLU A 485 12.86 -1.61 -17.54
C GLU A 485 13.73 -0.42 -17.97
N ASP A 486 14.93 -0.28 -17.40
CA ASP A 486 15.85 0.85 -17.66
C ASP A 486 16.66 0.73 -18.96
N THR A 487 16.46 -0.31 -19.75
CA THR A 487 17.12 -0.44 -21.06
C THR A 487 16.15 -0.05 -22.19
N PRO A 488 16.63 0.63 -23.27
CA PRO A 488 15.79 1.00 -24.41
C PRO A 488 15.00 -0.17 -25.01
N ASP A 489 15.49 -1.38 -24.83
CA ASP A 489 14.91 -2.64 -25.34
C ASP A 489 13.97 -3.34 -24.33
N GLY A 490 13.72 -2.77 -23.14
CA GLY A 490 12.83 -3.33 -22.12
C GLY A 490 13.25 -4.72 -21.62
N GLY A 491 14.55 -4.95 -21.45
CA GLY A 491 15.09 -6.23 -20.95
C GLY A 491 15.02 -7.40 -21.94
N LEU A 492 14.60 -7.18 -23.17
CA LEU A 492 14.47 -8.22 -24.20
C LEU A 492 15.79 -8.94 -24.46
N ASN A 493 16.89 -8.18 -24.56
CA ASN A 493 18.21 -8.75 -24.81
C ASN A 493 18.67 -9.63 -23.65
N ALA A 494 18.44 -9.23 -22.40
CA ALA A 494 18.79 -10.03 -21.24
C ALA A 494 18.06 -11.38 -21.20
N VAL A 495 16.76 -11.41 -21.54
CA VAL A 495 15.99 -12.66 -21.59
C VAL A 495 16.41 -13.54 -22.77
N LYS A 496 16.69 -12.95 -23.93
CA LYS A 496 17.18 -13.69 -25.08
C LYS A 496 18.56 -14.28 -24.82
N THR A 497 19.50 -13.49 -24.28
CA THR A 497 20.82 -13.96 -23.87
C THR A 497 20.69 -15.09 -22.84
N TYR A 498 19.85 -14.93 -21.84
CA TYR A 498 19.58 -16.00 -20.87
C TYR A 498 19.05 -17.28 -21.55
N TYR A 499 18.12 -17.13 -22.47
CA TYR A 499 17.53 -18.24 -23.21
C TYR A 499 18.58 -18.98 -24.05
N GLU A 500 19.42 -18.26 -24.83
CA GLU A 500 20.42 -18.87 -25.71
C GLU A 500 21.62 -19.41 -24.92
N ASP A 501 22.17 -18.62 -23.99
CA ASP A 501 23.45 -18.91 -23.36
C ASP A 501 23.33 -19.81 -22.13
N ILE A 502 22.16 -19.79 -21.45
CA ILE A 502 21.97 -20.52 -20.20
C ILE A 502 20.94 -21.64 -20.39
N ALA A 503 19.72 -21.31 -20.78
CA ALA A 503 18.65 -22.31 -20.80
C ALA A 503 18.91 -23.39 -21.86
N LYS A 504 19.26 -23.01 -23.07
CA LYS A 504 19.65 -23.97 -24.14
C LYS A 504 20.96 -24.72 -23.85
N ALA A 505 21.95 -24.03 -23.30
CA ALA A 505 23.25 -24.63 -22.99
C ALA A 505 23.14 -25.66 -21.83
N LEU A 506 22.27 -25.46 -20.87
CA LEU A 506 22.08 -26.33 -19.71
C LEU A 506 20.95 -27.39 -19.91
N LEU A 507 20.10 -27.19 -20.93
CA LEU A 507 19.02 -28.10 -21.32
C LEU A 507 19.09 -28.39 -22.85
N PRO A 508 20.21 -28.92 -23.38
CA PRO A 508 20.46 -28.99 -24.83
C PRO A 508 19.45 -29.90 -25.57
N ASP A 509 18.98 -30.96 -24.92
CA ASP A 509 18.10 -31.96 -25.53
C ASP A 509 16.61 -31.70 -25.21
N ARG A 510 16.27 -30.52 -24.67
CA ARG A 510 14.91 -30.17 -24.25
C ARG A 510 14.26 -29.13 -25.15
N ARG A 511 12.93 -29.24 -25.28
CA ARG A 511 12.14 -28.28 -26.06
C ARG A 511 11.84 -27.07 -25.17
N VAL A 512 12.67 -26.04 -25.30
CA VAL A 512 12.59 -24.82 -24.52
C VAL A 512 11.90 -23.74 -25.34
N GLY A 513 10.80 -23.18 -24.82
CA GLY A 513 10.09 -22.06 -25.39
C GLY A 513 10.55 -20.73 -24.81
N LEU A 514 10.40 -19.64 -25.58
CA LEU A 514 10.67 -18.27 -25.13
C LEU A 514 9.42 -17.40 -25.23
N MET A 515 9.07 -16.71 -24.15
CA MET A 515 7.93 -15.79 -24.10
C MET A 515 8.33 -14.44 -23.50
N HIS A 516 8.05 -13.34 -24.20
CA HIS A 516 8.38 -11.99 -23.73
C HIS A 516 7.33 -10.95 -24.14
N GLY A 517 7.37 -9.75 -23.53
CA GLY A 517 6.38 -8.70 -23.72
C GLY A 517 6.16 -8.25 -25.16
N LYS A 518 7.22 -8.24 -25.99
CA LYS A 518 7.18 -7.77 -27.39
C LYS A 518 6.61 -8.78 -28.41
N LEU A 519 6.34 -10.04 -28.01
CA LEU A 519 5.64 -10.98 -28.89
C LEU A 519 4.21 -10.50 -29.18
N LYS A 520 3.75 -10.71 -30.41
CA LYS A 520 2.37 -10.42 -30.78
C LYS A 520 1.40 -11.33 -29.99
N PRO A 521 0.16 -10.89 -29.72
CA PRO A 521 -0.80 -11.68 -28.95
C PRO A 521 -1.00 -13.12 -29.51
N LYS A 522 -1.03 -13.28 -30.83
CA LYS A 522 -1.15 -14.61 -31.47
C LYS A 522 0.07 -15.51 -31.21
N GLU A 523 1.26 -14.94 -31.22
CA GLU A 523 2.51 -15.68 -30.95
C GLU A 523 2.57 -16.11 -29.47
N LYS A 524 2.18 -15.23 -28.56
CA LYS A 524 2.05 -15.57 -27.13
C LYS A 524 1.06 -16.70 -26.90
N ALA A 525 -0.10 -16.63 -27.56
CA ALA A 525 -1.12 -17.67 -27.48
C ALA A 525 -0.60 -19.02 -28.00
N ALA A 526 0.12 -19.03 -29.13
CA ALA A 526 0.68 -20.25 -29.71
C ALA A 526 1.72 -20.91 -28.77
N VAL A 527 2.67 -20.12 -28.23
CA VAL A 527 3.69 -20.65 -27.30
C VAL A 527 3.03 -21.20 -26.02
N MET A 528 1.98 -20.56 -25.51
CA MET A 528 1.26 -21.03 -24.33
C MET A 528 0.45 -22.29 -24.62
N GLU A 529 -0.15 -22.41 -25.80
CA GLU A 529 -0.86 -23.62 -26.22
C GLU A 529 0.09 -24.80 -26.37
N ASP A 530 1.26 -24.60 -27.01
CA ASP A 530 2.31 -25.61 -27.14
C ASP A 530 2.82 -26.07 -25.76
N PHE A 531 2.97 -25.13 -24.82
CA PHE A 531 3.38 -25.47 -23.47
C PHE A 531 2.27 -26.22 -22.72
N LYS A 532 1.00 -25.79 -22.81
CA LYS A 532 -0.13 -26.48 -22.22
C LYS A 532 -0.34 -27.90 -22.80
N ALA A 533 -0.11 -28.05 -24.10
CA ALA A 533 -0.19 -29.34 -24.79
C ALA A 533 0.99 -30.27 -24.51
N GLY A 534 2.00 -29.86 -23.72
CA GLY A 534 3.20 -30.63 -23.42
C GLY A 534 4.18 -30.73 -24.58
N GLN A 535 4.05 -29.87 -25.60
CA GLN A 535 5.00 -29.82 -26.73
C GLN A 535 6.30 -29.08 -26.35
N LEU A 536 6.26 -28.31 -25.26
CA LEU A 536 7.43 -27.66 -24.67
C LEU A 536 7.66 -28.22 -23.26
N ASP A 537 8.92 -28.50 -22.95
CA ASP A 537 9.36 -29.07 -21.66
C ASP A 537 9.66 -27.94 -20.66
N ALA A 538 10.19 -26.83 -21.13
CA ALA A 538 10.48 -25.64 -20.33
C ALA A 538 10.03 -24.38 -21.05
N LEU A 539 9.58 -23.38 -20.27
CA LEU A 539 9.20 -22.05 -20.78
C LEU A 539 10.02 -20.97 -20.08
N VAL A 540 10.91 -20.32 -20.82
CA VAL A 540 11.64 -19.13 -20.37
C VAL A 540 10.80 -17.90 -20.67
N SER A 541 10.58 -17.05 -19.65
CA SER A 541 9.72 -15.89 -19.82
C SER A 541 10.16 -14.69 -18.99
N THR A 542 9.73 -13.51 -19.40
CA THR A 542 9.66 -12.34 -18.51
C THR A 542 8.42 -12.46 -17.60
N THR A 543 8.12 -11.43 -16.79
CA THR A 543 6.94 -11.31 -15.92
C THR A 543 5.58 -11.53 -16.61
N VAL A 544 5.55 -11.70 -17.93
CA VAL A 544 4.33 -11.97 -18.72
C VAL A 544 3.58 -13.24 -18.28
N ILE A 545 4.23 -14.17 -17.55
CA ILE A 545 3.58 -15.35 -16.94
C ILE A 545 2.63 -14.98 -15.77
N GLU A 546 2.61 -13.74 -15.31
CA GLU A 546 1.60 -13.27 -14.35
C GLU A 546 0.16 -13.46 -14.86
N VAL A 547 -0.01 -13.69 -16.16
CA VAL A 547 -1.31 -13.92 -16.78
C VAL A 547 -1.74 -15.39 -16.59
N GLY A 548 -2.49 -15.64 -15.58
CA GLY A 548 -3.35 -16.70 -15.09
C GLY A 548 -3.56 -18.04 -15.83
N VAL A 549 -2.70 -18.43 -16.78
CA VAL A 549 -2.86 -19.70 -17.50
C VAL A 549 -2.54 -20.88 -16.60
N ASP A 550 -3.48 -21.83 -16.52
CA ASP A 550 -3.35 -23.03 -15.72
C ASP A 550 -2.66 -24.14 -16.52
N VAL A 551 -1.48 -24.61 -16.05
CA VAL A 551 -0.76 -25.74 -16.61
C VAL A 551 -0.49 -26.73 -15.45
N PRO A 552 -1.38 -27.72 -15.21
CA PRO A 552 -1.27 -28.62 -14.05
C PRO A 552 0.02 -29.44 -14.03
N ASN A 553 0.63 -29.69 -15.21
CA ASN A 553 1.85 -30.45 -15.35
C ASN A 553 3.14 -29.64 -15.08
N ALA A 554 3.03 -28.31 -14.97
CA ALA A 554 4.16 -27.45 -14.59
C ALA A 554 4.37 -27.52 -13.06
N THR A 555 5.43 -28.23 -12.65
CA THR A 555 5.71 -28.49 -11.23
C THR A 555 6.90 -27.72 -10.69
N VAL A 556 7.72 -27.11 -11.55
CA VAL A 556 8.89 -26.36 -11.11
C VAL A 556 8.83 -24.92 -11.62
N MET A 557 9.06 -23.98 -10.73
CA MET A 557 9.22 -22.54 -10.99
C MET A 557 10.65 -22.13 -10.63
N VAL A 558 11.37 -21.56 -11.55
CA VAL A 558 12.67 -20.89 -11.31
C VAL A 558 12.50 -19.41 -11.52
N ILE A 559 12.92 -18.60 -10.55
CA ILE A 559 12.87 -17.13 -10.63
C ILE A 559 14.30 -16.61 -10.52
N GLU A 560 14.82 -16.11 -11.61
CA GLU A 560 16.18 -15.52 -11.69
C GLU A 560 16.17 -14.08 -11.15
N ASN A 561 17.26 -13.69 -10.49
CA ASN A 561 17.43 -12.40 -9.85
C ASN A 561 16.20 -12.03 -8.98
N ALA A 562 15.81 -12.96 -8.10
CA ALA A 562 14.60 -12.88 -7.28
C ALA A 562 14.56 -11.61 -6.41
N GLU A 563 15.71 -11.03 -6.07
CA GLU A 563 15.82 -9.78 -5.33
C GLU A 563 15.19 -8.57 -6.04
N ARG A 564 15.01 -8.62 -7.35
CA ARG A 564 14.41 -7.54 -8.14
C ARG A 564 12.88 -7.53 -8.12
N TYR A 565 12.27 -8.60 -7.61
CA TYR A 565 10.81 -8.70 -7.53
C TYR A 565 10.29 -8.30 -6.16
N GLY A 566 9.11 -7.72 -6.11
CA GLY A 566 8.34 -7.57 -4.87
C GLY A 566 7.88 -8.92 -4.34
N LEU A 567 7.67 -9.02 -3.02
CA LEU A 567 7.24 -10.28 -2.40
C LEU A 567 5.89 -10.77 -2.93
N SER A 568 4.95 -9.85 -3.18
CA SER A 568 3.65 -10.19 -3.76
C SER A 568 3.77 -10.80 -5.16
N ALA A 569 4.67 -10.25 -6.02
CA ALA A 569 4.93 -10.81 -7.35
C ALA A 569 5.59 -12.19 -7.27
N LEU A 570 6.59 -12.38 -6.38
CA LEU A 570 7.21 -13.68 -6.15
C LEU A 570 6.19 -14.72 -5.65
N HIS A 571 5.27 -14.32 -4.77
CA HIS A 571 4.22 -15.18 -4.28
C HIS A 571 3.24 -15.58 -5.40
N GLN A 572 2.83 -14.64 -6.24
CA GLN A 572 1.97 -14.92 -7.40
C GLN A 572 2.65 -15.87 -8.40
N LEU A 573 3.96 -15.66 -8.71
CA LEU A 573 4.72 -16.56 -9.56
C LEU A 573 4.82 -17.96 -8.94
N ARG A 574 5.11 -18.08 -7.64
CA ARG A 574 5.10 -19.35 -6.91
C ARG A 574 3.76 -20.08 -7.05
N GLY A 575 2.65 -19.34 -6.98
CA GLY A 575 1.29 -19.90 -7.11
C GLY A 575 0.94 -20.42 -8.52
N ARG A 576 1.80 -20.20 -9.53
CA ARG A 576 1.60 -20.76 -10.89
C ARG A 576 1.94 -22.24 -10.98
N VAL A 577 2.67 -22.78 -10.02
CA VAL A 577 2.93 -24.22 -9.87
C VAL A 577 2.17 -24.77 -8.66
N GLY A 578 2.12 -26.10 -8.49
CA GLY A 578 1.39 -26.74 -7.39
C GLY A 578 -0.10 -26.86 -7.63
N ARG A 579 -0.52 -26.96 -8.88
CA ARG A 579 -1.94 -27.14 -9.26
C ARG A 579 -2.30 -28.59 -9.60
N GLY A 580 -1.30 -29.46 -9.72
CA GLY A 580 -1.44 -30.89 -9.94
C GLY A 580 -1.23 -31.71 -8.67
N ALA A 581 -1.36 -33.06 -8.81
CA ALA A 581 -1.12 -34.00 -7.71
C ALA A 581 0.37 -34.19 -7.35
N ALA A 582 1.29 -33.77 -8.24
CA ALA A 582 2.73 -33.95 -8.07
C ALA A 582 3.30 -32.90 -7.09
N GLU A 583 4.44 -33.23 -6.45
CA GLU A 583 5.19 -32.26 -5.67
C GLU A 583 5.69 -31.14 -6.55
N SER A 584 5.64 -29.92 -6.03
CA SER A 584 6.05 -28.73 -6.78
C SER A 584 7.09 -27.90 -6.04
N TRP A 585 7.96 -27.28 -6.82
CA TRP A 585 9.13 -26.57 -6.33
C TRP A 585 9.19 -25.13 -6.88
N CYS A 586 9.65 -24.22 -6.03
CA CYS A 586 9.97 -22.86 -6.46
C CYS A 586 11.40 -22.51 -6.03
N PHE A 587 12.24 -22.20 -6.97
CA PHE A 587 13.64 -21.79 -6.74
C PHE A 587 13.81 -20.29 -6.97
N LEU A 588 14.23 -19.59 -5.92
CA LEU A 588 14.57 -18.18 -5.96
C LEU A 588 16.09 -18.07 -6.13
N VAL A 589 16.55 -17.65 -7.30
CA VAL A 589 17.97 -17.48 -7.58
C VAL A 589 18.36 -16.05 -7.31
N SER A 590 19.31 -15.83 -6.40
CA SER A 590 19.83 -14.50 -6.06
C SER A 590 21.27 -14.56 -5.60
N ASP A 591 22.10 -13.68 -6.17
CA ASP A 591 23.49 -13.49 -5.78
C ASP A 591 23.68 -12.29 -4.83
N ASN A 592 22.59 -11.58 -4.49
CA ASN A 592 22.62 -10.47 -3.56
C ASN A 592 22.73 -10.99 -2.11
N THR A 593 23.84 -10.64 -1.45
CA THR A 593 24.16 -11.09 -0.08
C THR A 593 23.74 -10.08 1.01
N SER A 594 23.13 -8.95 0.63
CA SER A 594 22.69 -7.95 1.63
C SER A 594 21.65 -8.54 2.59
N GLU A 595 21.81 -8.24 3.88
CA GLU A 595 20.95 -8.80 4.93
C GLU A 595 19.45 -8.56 4.74
N PRO A 596 18.99 -7.35 4.33
CA PRO A 596 17.56 -7.10 4.10
C PRO A 596 16.99 -7.98 2.99
N VAL A 597 17.72 -8.15 1.89
CA VAL A 597 17.30 -9.00 0.77
C VAL A 597 17.21 -10.46 1.20
N GLN A 598 18.23 -10.95 1.91
CA GLN A 598 18.26 -12.33 2.38
C GLN A 598 17.13 -12.62 3.39
N LYS A 599 16.84 -11.68 4.31
CA LYS A 599 15.69 -11.79 5.23
C LYS A 599 14.37 -11.91 4.47
N ARG A 600 14.16 -11.05 3.48
CA ARG A 600 12.95 -11.03 2.64
C ARG A 600 12.74 -12.33 1.86
N LEU A 601 13.79 -12.84 1.19
CA LEU A 601 13.69 -14.09 0.42
C LEU A 601 13.51 -15.32 1.34
N LYS A 602 14.20 -15.35 2.49
CA LYS A 602 14.02 -16.41 3.51
C LYS A 602 12.61 -16.43 4.08
N PHE A 603 12.02 -15.26 4.32
CA PHE A 603 10.64 -15.17 4.77
C PHE A 603 9.68 -15.84 3.77
N LEU A 604 9.81 -15.55 2.47
CA LEU A 604 9.00 -16.20 1.44
C LEU A 604 9.21 -17.73 1.38
N CYS A 605 10.42 -18.21 1.69
CA CYS A 605 10.69 -19.65 1.79
C CYS A 605 10.04 -20.32 3.02
N SER A 606 9.79 -19.56 4.09
CA SER A 606 9.26 -20.09 5.36
C SER A 606 7.74 -20.15 5.41
N THR A 607 7.03 -19.40 4.56
CA THR A 607 5.56 -19.38 4.57
C THR A 607 4.95 -19.67 3.22
N ALA A 608 3.81 -20.37 3.21
CA ALA A 608 2.96 -20.57 2.04
C ALA A 608 1.78 -19.58 2.02
N ASP A 609 1.52 -18.88 3.13
CA ASP A 609 0.39 -17.98 3.31
C ASP A 609 0.63 -16.64 2.61
N GLY A 610 -0.20 -16.31 1.61
CA GLY A 610 -0.12 -15.06 0.86
C GLY A 610 -0.48 -13.83 1.69
N PHE A 611 -1.37 -13.95 2.68
CA PHE A 611 -1.71 -12.85 3.58
C PHE A 611 -0.53 -12.49 4.48
N ALA A 612 0.16 -13.51 5.03
CA ALA A 612 1.39 -13.30 5.80
C ALA A 612 2.49 -12.65 4.94
N VAL A 613 2.63 -13.06 3.67
CA VAL A 613 3.58 -12.44 2.72
C VAL A 613 3.25 -10.97 2.48
N ALA A 614 1.99 -10.65 2.25
CA ALA A 614 1.55 -9.27 2.02
C ALA A 614 1.74 -8.39 3.28
N GLN A 615 1.45 -8.95 4.45
CA GLN A 615 1.67 -8.28 5.73
C GLN A 615 3.15 -7.94 5.93
N TYR A 616 4.05 -8.90 5.70
CA TYR A 616 5.50 -8.69 5.81
C TYR A 616 6.05 -7.69 4.79
N ASP A 617 5.55 -7.72 3.53
CA ASP A 617 5.94 -6.77 2.48
C ASP A 617 5.56 -5.33 2.89
N LEU A 618 4.36 -5.17 3.46
CA LEU A 618 3.86 -3.90 3.96
C LEU A 618 4.67 -3.39 5.17
N GLU A 619 5.00 -4.26 6.14
CA GLU A 619 5.82 -3.93 7.32
C GLU A 619 7.23 -3.49 6.92
N THR A 620 7.79 -4.12 5.87
CA THR A 620 9.18 -3.89 5.44
C THR A 620 9.33 -2.63 4.59
N ARG A 621 8.35 -2.33 3.71
CA ARG A 621 8.40 -1.18 2.78
C ARG A 621 7.73 0.06 3.34
N GLY A 622 6.83 -0.11 4.30
CA GLY A 622 5.94 0.93 4.77
C GLY A 622 4.76 1.21 3.82
N PRO A 623 3.69 1.85 4.33
CA PRO A 623 2.49 2.13 3.54
C PRO A 623 2.75 3.08 2.36
N GLY A 624 3.71 4.00 2.44
CA GLY A 624 4.00 4.98 1.39
C GLY A 624 4.44 4.37 0.07
N ASP A 625 5.31 3.36 0.10
CA ASP A 625 5.80 2.67 -1.10
C ASP A 625 4.77 1.67 -1.66
N PHE A 626 3.87 1.17 -0.81
CA PHE A 626 2.80 0.26 -1.22
C PHE A 626 1.74 0.98 -2.06
N PHE A 627 1.46 2.24 -1.75
CA PHE A 627 0.53 3.09 -2.50
C PHE A 627 1.10 3.58 -3.83
N GLY A 628 2.37 3.25 -4.16
CA GLY A 628 3.10 3.51 -5.41
C GLY A 628 2.53 4.66 -6.23
N GLY A 629 3.21 5.73 -6.33
CA GLY A 629 2.99 7.07 -6.89
C GLY A 629 1.88 7.39 -7.89
N ARG A 630 0.79 6.65 -8.03
CA ARG A 630 -0.32 6.96 -8.96
C ARG A 630 -1.64 6.21 -8.72
N GLN A 631 -2.00 5.83 -7.50
CA GLN A 631 -3.42 5.53 -7.25
C GLN A 631 -4.10 6.80 -6.74
N HIS A 632 -4.68 7.56 -7.66
CA HIS A 632 -5.57 8.67 -7.38
C HIS A 632 -6.79 8.14 -6.62
N GLY A 633 -6.99 8.60 -5.38
CA GLY A 633 -8.23 8.34 -4.68
C GLY A 633 -8.18 8.21 -3.16
N LEU A 634 -7.04 8.00 -2.52
CA LEU A 634 -6.97 7.97 -1.06
C LEU A 634 -6.15 9.15 -0.49
N PRO A 635 -6.63 9.75 0.60
CA PRO A 635 -5.90 10.82 1.28
C PRO A 635 -4.58 10.32 1.87
N THR A 636 -3.55 11.18 1.83
CA THR A 636 -2.28 10.91 2.51
C THR A 636 -2.43 11.16 4.01
N LEU A 637 -2.12 10.17 4.84
CA LEU A 637 -2.14 10.30 6.29
C LEU A 637 -0.92 11.10 6.78
N GLN A 638 -1.14 11.99 7.74
CA GLN A 638 -0.10 12.88 8.29
C GLN A 638 0.58 12.30 9.53
N ILE A 639 -0.18 11.62 10.39
CA ILE A 639 0.29 11.15 11.69
C ILE A 639 -0.05 9.69 11.98
N ALA A 640 -1.17 9.18 11.43
CA ALA A 640 -1.61 7.81 11.65
C ALA A 640 -0.76 6.83 10.83
N ASP A 641 -0.41 5.73 11.47
CA ASP A 641 0.21 4.56 10.85
C ASP A 641 -0.77 3.38 10.88
N LEU A 642 -1.28 3.03 9.71
CA LEU A 642 -2.29 1.98 9.56
C LEU A 642 -1.85 0.61 10.06
N MET A 643 -0.54 0.39 10.16
CA MET A 643 0.05 -0.86 10.63
C MET A 643 0.17 -0.92 12.16
N ASN A 644 0.59 0.20 12.75
CA ASN A 644 0.87 0.27 14.18
C ASN A 644 -0.34 0.73 14.98
N ASP A 645 -1.27 1.47 14.35
CA ASP A 645 -2.43 2.07 15.01
C ASP A 645 -3.73 1.24 14.86
N THR A 646 -3.63 -0.08 14.69
CA THR A 646 -4.76 -0.98 14.40
C THR A 646 -5.89 -0.92 15.43
N ARG A 647 -5.57 -0.81 16.72
CA ARG A 647 -6.59 -0.67 17.80
C ARG A 647 -7.38 0.64 17.66
N THR A 648 -6.68 1.74 17.34
CA THR A 648 -7.29 3.05 17.12
C THR A 648 -8.15 3.04 15.86
N LEU A 649 -7.67 2.37 14.81
CA LEU A 649 -8.41 2.18 13.56
C LEU A 649 -9.74 1.43 13.80
N HIS A 650 -9.72 0.32 14.53
CA HIS A 650 -10.96 -0.42 14.85
C HIS A 650 -11.94 0.41 15.68
N ALA A 651 -11.45 1.21 16.64
CA ALA A 651 -12.30 2.11 17.41
C ALA A 651 -12.94 3.19 16.51
N ALA A 652 -12.14 3.77 15.61
CA ALA A 652 -12.60 4.76 14.64
C ALA A 652 -13.63 4.18 13.64
N GLN A 653 -13.41 2.94 13.17
CA GLN A 653 -14.36 2.24 12.29
C GLN A 653 -15.71 2.01 12.96
N SER A 654 -15.69 1.51 14.19
CA SER A 654 -16.92 1.24 14.94
C SER A 654 -17.71 2.52 15.19
N GLU A 655 -17.04 3.61 15.51
CA GLU A 655 -17.67 4.91 15.74
C GLU A 655 -18.19 5.53 14.44
N ALA A 656 -17.41 5.47 13.36
CA ALA A 656 -17.84 5.93 12.05
C ALA A 656 -19.09 5.18 11.56
N ALA A 657 -19.14 3.86 11.76
CA ALA A 657 -20.31 3.05 11.41
C ALA A 657 -21.56 3.47 12.23
N ALA A 658 -21.39 3.72 13.53
CA ALA A 658 -22.49 4.18 14.38
C ALA A 658 -23.01 5.56 13.96
N LEU A 659 -22.09 6.52 13.73
CA LEU A 659 -22.45 7.87 13.26
C LEU A 659 -23.16 7.84 11.91
N LEU A 660 -22.68 7.05 10.97
CA LEU A 660 -23.28 6.96 9.63
C LEU A 660 -24.59 6.17 9.61
N ALA A 661 -24.86 5.32 10.62
CA ALA A 661 -26.17 4.69 10.79
C ALA A 661 -27.22 5.69 11.25
N GLU A 662 -26.84 6.69 12.08
CA GLU A 662 -27.72 7.75 12.58
C GLU A 662 -27.84 8.91 11.60
N ASP A 663 -26.72 9.33 11.00
CA ASP A 663 -26.62 10.45 10.04
C ASP A 663 -25.77 10.07 8.83
N PRO A 664 -26.34 9.38 7.82
CA PRO A 664 -25.61 8.82 6.68
C PRO A 664 -24.83 9.83 5.84
N LEU A 665 -25.22 11.09 5.85
CA LEU A 665 -24.61 12.17 5.06
C LEU A 665 -23.87 13.20 5.92
N LEU A 666 -23.84 13.05 7.25
CA LEU A 666 -23.28 14.00 8.21
C LEU A 666 -23.88 15.41 8.08
N THR A 667 -25.20 15.48 7.99
CA THR A 667 -25.94 16.73 7.80
C THR A 667 -26.40 17.38 9.11
N ALA A 668 -26.34 16.65 10.23
CA ALA A 668 -26.69 17.17 11.53
C ALA A 668 -25.73 18.33 11.94
N PRO A 669 -26.25 19.38 12.61
CA PRO A 669 -25.43 20.53 13.02
C PRO A 669 -24.20 20.12 13.84
N ASP A 670 -24.34 19.14 14.72
CA ASP A 670 -23.26 18.64 15.58
C ASP A 670 -22.16 17.88 14.81
N HIS A 671 -22.45 17.45 13.58
CA HIS A 671 -21.52 16.77 12.70
C HIS A 671 -20.92 17.69 11.61
N ALA A 672 -21.30 18.98 11.58
CA ALA A 672 -20.88 19.91 10.52
C ALA A 672 -19.35 20.04 10.40
N LEU A 673 -18.63 20.08 11.53
CA LEU A 673 -17.15 20.14 11.53
C LEU A 673 -16.52 18.84 11.02
N LEU A 674 -17.08 17.68 11.38
CA LEU A 674 -16.64 16.39 10.84
C LEU A 674 -16.88 16.33 9.33
N ALA A 675 -18.06 16.76 8.86
CA ALA A 675 -18.37 16.83 7.43
C ALA A 675 -17.37 17.69 6.66
N ALA A 676 -17.06 18.89 7.17
CA ALA A 676 -16.11 19.80 6.56
C ALA A 676 -14.68 19.20 6.49
N GLN A 677 -14.23 18.52 7.56
CA GLN A 677 -12.93 17.85 7.59
C GLN A 677 -12.87 16.66 6.62
N VAL A 678 -13.96 15.90 6.49
CA VAL A 678 -14.07 14.81 5.49
C VAL A 678 -13.94 15.40 4.08
N GLU A 679 -14.68 16.46 3.75
CA GLU A 679 -14.59 17.11 2.45
C GLU A 679 -13.19 17.61 2.16
N GLN A 680 -12.57 18.34 3.09
CA GLN A 680 -11.20 18.83 2.94
C GLN A 680 -10.17 17.72 2.72
N MET A 681 -10.28 16.59 3.45
CA MET A 681 -9.37 15.45 3.32
C MET A 681 -9.47 14.80 1.94
N PHE A 682 -10.68 14.60 1.43
CA PHE A 682 -10.94 13.90 0.17
C PHE A 682 -10.81 14.81 -1.06
N GLU A 683 -11.06 16.12 -0.96
CA GLU A 683 -10.77 17.08 -2.03
C GLU A 683 -9.28 17.20 -2.31
N LYS A 684 -8.44 17.29 -1.25
CA LYS A 684 -6.97 17.28 -1.39
C LYS A 684 -6.47 16.00 -2.09
N ALA A 685 -7.18 14.90 -1.99
CA ALA A 685 -6.86 13.62 -2.64
C ALA A 685 -7.38 13.51 -4.09
N GLY A 686 -8.19 14.46 -4.57
CA GLY A 686 -8.84 14.37 -5.88
C GLY A 686 -9.89 13.24 -5.99
N ALA A 687 -10.43 12.78 -4.87
CA ALA A 687 -11.32 11.61 -4.79
C ALA A 687 -12.81 11.95 -4.88
N MET A 688 -13.19 13.22 -4.88
CA MET A 688 -14.60 13.67 -4.91
C MET A 688 -15.06 14.19 -6.28
N ASN A 689 -14.25 14.10 -7.34
CA ASN A 689 -14.65 14.52 -8.70
C ASN A 689 -14.96 13.33 -9.59
#